data_f27365b62517b851c5d6dd63a64be3f9
#
_entry.id   f27365b62517b851c5d6dd63a64be3f9
#
_cell.length_a   1.000
_cell.length_b   1.000
_cell.length_c   1.000
_cell.angle_alpha   90.00
_cell.angle_beta   90.00
_cell.angle_gamma   90.00
#
_symmetry.space_group_name_H-M   'P 1'
#
loop_
_entity.id
_entity.type
_entity.pdbx_description
1 polymer ?
#
loop_
_entity_poly.entity_id
_entity_poly.type
_entity_poly.pdbx_seq_one_letter_code
_entity_poly.pdbx_strand_id
1 'polypeptide(L)'
;MSAPRRNGQLSSCEPCRKSKLRCDHSAPTCNRCVRRGKADLCVYHPAPLTKPRELSRPLKATRTATKEQMLVPAKTLKWDSLSASSPATVLTPAAFPNPSKLPFSGSGFLGPTSYSGAFSNSELDVVDLPSSTRSTPIDPQQVARGAQVLFLLEHLPLFAEISKKRFTISPGWVFGSPLMDQLFKVLEEVYRNATQDSGNKYARLLDLSRTFFKNTVTPIVTHESMTLAEYFSLAAPRWEMLSLLFGFAGTATYQLPPHSLGLEHQDEITSKEGLRQICIQASQTCLQFCNHLGTLSDPLSWAMVQHAIYLSHMHGSSAKTKQDHRTWQMLGDITTTVFALGLHQPDTDNTAPFFLKEIRKRTMVGAYALDKELATFLGRPPRICWRYCNIQYPLDMSYEEIVAEPAIRDAAIARLDPEGWNIDGCIDKGAKARARLAASIDEENALEISLSNRLDGLEEKVQKARKKSDELRRSLPPYLQWTEDKTDPQVASFHIEFLYHEFLLLQTLYKRVGKGIDDFVNKALEIISILLHMVSLETRSGQVHPTVILDLCYIGLPAAGTLCTELLRRSRPQASVATASPQTPFPRSDIIQKLSVFVAQLKTFARQQEGDYEICIKGERIISQALDRVLSPAPVGVVASSDDPWNNEPTGGDIGDTDFMAFLENFDWEQEMRLTFGC
;
A
#
# COMPACT_ATOMS: atom_id res chain seq x y z
N MET A 1 -32.34 30.25 -21.32
CA MET A 1 -31.45 31.02 -20.43
C MET A 1 -30.23 30.19 -20.13
N SER A 2 -29.01 30.65 -20.42
CA SER A 2 -27.78 29.88 -20.17
C SER A 2 -27.45 29.87 -18.68
N ALA A 3 -27.19 28.70 -18.12
CA ALA A 3 -26.84 28.51 -16.72
C ALA A 3 -25.51 29.22 -16.40
N PRO A 4 -25.39 29.92 -15.27
CA PRO A 4 -24.14 30.55 -14.86
C PRO A 4 -23.07 29.47 -14.54
N ARG A 5 -21.78 29.78 -14.74
CA ARG A 5 -20.63 28.96 -14.36
C ARG A 5 -20.50 28.88 -12.84
N ARG A 6 -19.73 27.95 -12.33
CA ARG A 6 -19.41 27.77 -10.87
C ARG A 6 -18.90 29.07 -10.20
N ASN A 7 -18.32 29.99 -10.98
CA ASN A 7 -17.86 31.33 -10.52
C ASN A 7 -18.90 32.47 -10.71
N GLY A 8 -20.18 32.14 -10.94
CA GLY A 8 -21.26 33.10 -11.10
C GLY A 8 -21.28 33.90 -12.42
N GLN A 9 -20.31 33.71 -13.31
CA GLN A 9 -20.26 34.44 -14.58
C GLN A 9 -20.98 33.71 -15.71
N LEU A 10 -21.61 34.44 -16.62
CA LEU A 10 -22.26 33.89 -17.80
C LEU A 10 -21.26 33.33 -18.80
N SER A 11 -21.60 32.21 -19.47
CA SER A 11 -20.72 31.60 -20.47
C SER A 11 -20.69 32.43 -21.76
N SER A 12 -19.50 32.62 -22.35
CA SER A 12 -19.35 33.30 -23.65
C SER A 12 -19.85 32.39 -24.77
N CYS A 13 -20.42 33.01 -25.85
CA CYS A 13 -20.81 32.27 -27.05
C CYS A 13 -19.59 31.59 -27.72
N GLU A 14 -19.84 30.54 -28.48
CA GLU A 14 -18.80 29.72 -29.10
C GLU A 14 -17.82 30.49 -30.00
N PRO A 15 -18.26 31.39 -30.91
CA PRO A 15 -17.35 32.18 -31.72
C PRO A 15 -16.46 33.13 -30.91
N CYS A 16 -17.00 33.80 -29.87
CA CYS A 16 -16.21 34.66 -29.01
C CYS A 16 -15.21 33.89 -28.19
N ARG A 17 -15.60 32.70 -27.69
CA ARG A 17 -14.73 31.79 -26.93
C ARG A 17 -13.56 31.29 -27.77
N LYS A 18 -13.83 30.78 -29.00
CA LYS A 18 -12.78 30.30 -29.91
C LYS A 18 -11.81 31.39 -30.34
N SER A 19 -12.33 32.59 -30.55
CA SER A 19 -11.49 33.75 -30.94
C SER A 19 -10.85 34.48 -29.75
N LYS A 20 -11.02 33.98 -28.51
CA LYS A 20 -10.52 34.58 -27.26
C LYS A 20 -10.93 36.05 -27.08
N LEU A 21 -12.16 36.44 -27.51
CA LEU A 21 -12.68 37.79 -27.46
C LEU A 21 -13.72 37.92 -26.33
N ARG A 22 -13.79 39.09 -25.72
CA ARG A 22 -14.80 39.42 -24.70
C ARG A 22 -16.21 39.38 -25.32
N CYS A 23 -17.10 38.52 -24.81
CA CYS A 23 -18.51 38.44 -25.19
C CYS A 23 -19.34 39.36 -24.33
N ASP A 24 -20.35 40.01 -24.89
CA ASP A 24 -21.31 40.87 -24.18
C ASP A 24 -22.54 40.13 -23.67
N HIS A 25 -22.59 38.82 -23.93
CA HIS A 25 -23.62 37.89 -23.46
C HIS A 25 -25.07 38.21 -23.84
N SER A 26 -25.30 39.09 -24.82
CA SER A 26 -26.64 39.36 -25.33
C SER A 26 -27.24 38.13 -25.99
N ALA A 27 -28.49 37.81 -25.66
CA ALA A 27 -29.22 36.65 -26.24
C ALA A 27 -30.34 37.17 -27.16
N PRO A 28 -30.65 36.49 -28.25
CA PRO A 28 -30.14 35.19 -28.73
C PRO A 28 -28.75 35.25 -29.36
N THR A 29 -28.30 36.41 -29.80
CA THR A 29 -27.02 36.63 -30.48
C THR A 29 -26.27 37.78 -29.86
N CYS A 30 -24.96 37.60 -29.52
CA CYS A 30 -24.19 38.69 -28.97
C CYS A 30 -23.85 39.76 -29.98
N ASN A 31 -23.85 41.05 -29.58
CA ASN A 31 -23.61 42.21 -30.46
C ASN A 31 -22.25 42.13 -31.17
N ARG A 32 -21.26 41.48 -30.55
CA ARG A 32 -19.97 41.30 -31.20
C ARG A 32 -20.02 40.30 -32.37
N CYS A 33 -20.81 39.24 -32.29
CA CYS A 33 -21.01 38.32 -33.40
C CYS A 33 -21.82 39.01 -34.53
N VAL A 34 -22.79 39.81 -34.19
CA VAL A 34 -23.56 40.60 -35.18
C VAL A 34 -22.61 41.52 -35.96
N ARG A 35 -21.80 42.36 -35.28
CA ARG A 35 -20.84 43.27 -35.92
C ARG A 35 -19.79 42.59 -36.78
N ARG A 36 -19.51 41.31 -36.54
CA ARG A 36 -18.52 40.49 -37.28
C ARG A 36 -19.13 39.63 -38.37
N GLY A 37 -20.42 39.79 -38.68
CA GLY A 37 -21.13 38.98 -39.68
C GLY A 37 -21.19 37.49 -39.36
N LYS A 38 -21.12 37.13 -38.06
CA LYS A 38 -21.17 35.76 -37.58
C LYS A 38 -22.38 35.51 -36.65
N ALA A 39 -23.46 36.18 -36.91
CA ALA A 39 -24.70 36.12 -36.13
C ALA A 39 -25.26 34.69 -36.12
N ASP A 40 -25.27 34.02 -37.27
CA ASP A 40 -25.80 32.64 -37.44
C ASP A 40 -24.99 31.58 -36.72
N LEU A 41 -23.73 31.89 -36.39
CA LEU A 41 -22.82 30.97 -35.66
C LEU A 41 -22.78 31.25 -34.15
N CYS A 42 -23.54 32.26 -33.67
CA CYS A 42 -23.53 32.66 -32.28
C CYS A 42 -24.35 31.76 -31.39
N VAL A 43 -23.75 30.66 -30.96
CA VAL A 43 -24.39 29.67 -30.10
C VAL A 43 -23.79 29.69 -28.69
N TYR A 44 -24.64 29.71 -27.67
CA TYR A 44 -24.29 29.57 -26.27
C TYR A 44 -24.41 28.09 -25.86
N HIS A 45 -23.27 27.37 -25.84
CA HIS A 45 -23.25 25.94 -25.56
C HIS A 45 -23.38 25.66 -24.06
N PRO A 46 -24.25 24.74 -23.61
CA PRO A 46 -24.45 24.46 -22.18
C PRO A 46 -23.22 23.81 -21.53
N ALA A 47 -22.35 23.15 -22.30
CA ALA A 47 -21.11 22.54 -21.82
C ALA A 47 -19.92 22.93 -22.71
N PRO A 48 -19.41 24.18 -22.62
CA PRO A 48 -18.44 24.74 -23.59
C PRO A 48 -17.04 24.10 -23.54
N LEU A 49 -16.75 23.18 -22.61
CA LEU A 49 -15.46 22.49 -22.47
C LEU A 49 -15.47 21.06 -23.02
N THR A 50 -16.63 20.51 -23.40
CA THR A 50 -16.72 19.19 -24.04
C THR A 50 -16.48 19.33 -25.55
N LYS A 51 -15.46 18.62 -26.09
CA LYS A 51 -15.25 18.51 -27.54
C LYS A 51 -16.43 17.73 -28.15
N PRO A 52 -17.06 18.23 -29.25
CA PRO A 52 -18.03 17.42 -29.99
C PRO A 52 -17.33 16.18 -30.57
N ARG A 53 -17.91 14.99 -30.36
CA ARG A 53 -17.48 13.78 -31.03
C ARG A 53 -17.88 13.91 -32.50
N GLU A 54 -16.92 13.87 -33.43
CA GLU A 54 -17.21 13.90 -34.85
C GLU A 54 -18.05 12.65 -35.21
N LEU A 55 -19.30 12.91 -35.60
CA LEU A 55 -20.19 11.92 -36.15
C LEU A 55 -19.84 11.71 -37.64
N SER A 56 -19.37 10.51 -37.97
CA SER A 56 -19.21 10.02 -39.32
C SER A 56 -20.58 9.95 -40.02
N ARG A 57 -20.60 10.45 -41.24
CA ARG A 57 -21.54 10.44 -42.39
C ARG A 57 -22.93 9.78 -42.20
N PRO A 58 -23.99 10.40 -42.78
CA PRO A 58 -25.36 9.97 -42.67
C PRO A 58 -25.72 8.89 -43.70
N LEU A 59 -26.45 7.86 -43.26
CA LEU A 59 -27.25 6.98 -44.13
C LEU A 59 -28.68 7.50 -44.14
N LYS A 60 -29.28 7.40 -45.33
CA LYS A 60 -30.53 7.99 -45.80
C LYS A 60 -31.77 7.61 -44.97
N ALA A 61 -32.65 8.58 -44.86
CA ALA A 61 -33.94 8.50 -44.22
C ALA A 61 -34.93 7.56 -44.93
N THR A 62 -35.73 6.87 -44.10
CA THR A 62 -37.09 6.46 -44.48
C THR A 62 -38.02 6.86 -43.34
N ARG A 63 -39.07 7.60 -43.76
CA ARG A 63 -40.14 8.11 -42.91
C ARG A 63 -41.09 6.98 -42.52
N THR A 64 -41.51 6.96 -41.26
CA THR A 64 -42.92 6.73 -40.91
C THR A 64 -43.22 7.21 -39.49
N ALA A 65 -44.47 7.59 -39.30
CA ALA A 65 -45.01 8.54 -38.34
C ALA A 65 -45.35 7.98 -36.94
N THR A 66 -45.41 8.94 -36.02
CA THR A 66 -46.32 9.14 -34.87
C THR A 66 -46.43 8.07 -33.80
N LYS A 67 -46.05 8.44 -32.56
CA LYS A 67 -47.01 8.61 -31.44
C LYS A 67 -46.30 9.22 -30.22
N GLU A 68 -46.93 10.28 -29.72
CA GLU A 68 -46.71 10.88 -28.39
C GLU A 68 -46.88 9.82 -27.33
N GLN A 69 -45.92 9.78 -26.36
CA GLN A 69 -46.23 9.24 -25.03
C GLN A 69 -45.43 10.00 -23.97
N MET A 70 -46.17 10.41 -22.97
CA MET A 70 -45.95 11.20 -21.80
C MET A 70 -44.66 10.85 -21.04
N LEU A 71 -44.00 11.94 -20.55
CA LEU A 71 -42.98 11.92 -19.51
C LEU A 71 -43.53 11.34 -18.20
N VAL A 72 -42.93 10.27 -17.73
CA VAL A 72 -43.08 9.76 -16.36
C VAL A 72 -41.80 10.10 -15.61
N PRO A 73 -41.88 10.65 -14.37
CA PRO A 73 -40.69 11.10 -13.65
C PRO A 73 -39.86 9.89 -13.18
N ALA A 74 -38.53 10.04 -13.29
CA ALA A 74 -37.55 9.08 -12.85
C ALA A 74 -37.71 8.75 -11.36
N LYS A 75 -38.13 7.54 -11.05
CA LYS A 75 -38.07 6.97 -9.71
C LYS A 75 -36.60 6.69 -9.37
N THR A 76 -36.13 7.32 -8.32
CA THR A 76 -34.89 6.95 -7.62
C THR A 76 -34.97 5.46 -7.24
N LEU A 77 -34.09 4.67 -7.83
CA LEU A 77 -33.85 3.29 -7.41
C LEU A 77 -33.26 3.31 -5.99
N LYS A 78 -34.09 3.02 -5.02
CA LYS A 78 -33.63 2.63 -3.68
C LYS A 78 -33.10 1.20 -3.80
N TRP A 79 -31.82 1.07 -3.52
CA TRP A 79 -31.20 -0.23 -3.33
C TRP A 79 -31.56 -0.70 -1.92
N ASP A 80 -32.57 -1.52 -1.80
CA ASP A 80 -32.95 -2.15 -0.54
C ASP A 80 -31.92 -3.23 -0.20
N SER A 81 -31.34 -3.06 0.98
CA SER A 81 -30.49 -4.04 1.64
C SER A 81 -31.31 -5.30 1.95
N LEU A 82 -31.03 -6.39 1.27
CA LEU A 82 -31.48 -7.72 1.67
C LEU A 82 -30.70 -8.13 2.93
N SER A 83 -31.28 -7.85 4.08
CA SER A 83 -30.92 -8.51 5.33
C SER A 83 -31.53 -9.91 5.31
N ALA A 84 -30.78 -10.89 4.88
CA ALA A 84 -31.14 -12.29 5.05
C ALA A 84 -30.50 -12.80 6.33
N SER A 85 -31.27 -12.84 7.41
CA SER A 85 -31.04 -13.74 8.53
C SER A 85 -31.47 -15.15 8.12
N SER A 86 -30.51 -16.02 7.85
CA SER A 86 -30.73 -17.47 7.80
C SER A 86 -29.46 -18.19 8.21
N PRO A 87 -29.58 -19.34 8.92
CA PRO A 87 -28.42 -20.02 9.52
C PRO A 87 -27.48 -20.52 8.43
N ALA A 88 -26.19 -20.32 8.67
CA ALA A 88 -25.12 -20.73 7.79
C ALA A 88 -25.11 -22.26 7.60
N THR A 89 -25.75 -22.70 6.56
CA THR A 89 -25.38 -23.94 5.92
C THR A 89 -24.11 -23.63 5.14
N VAL A 90 -23.00 -24.26 5.50
CA VAL A 90 -21.75 -24.21 4.72
C VAL A 90 -22.06 -24.83 3.37
N LEU A 91 -22.47 -24.01 2.42
CA LEU A 91 -22.45 -24.35 1.04
C LEU A 91 -20.98 -24.25 0.59
N THR A 92 -20.34 -25.40 0.44
CA THR A 92 -19.15 -25.50 -0.39
C THR A 92 -19.43 -24.72 -1.67
N PRO A 93 -18.63 -23.72 -2.04
CA PRO A 93 -18.82 -23.04 -3.31
C PRO A 93 -18.78 -24.10 -4.40
N ALA A 94 -19.84 -24.20 -5.20
CA ALA A 94 -19.81 -25.03 -6.40
C ALA A 94 -18.55 -24.61 -7.17
N ALA A 95 -17.68 -25.57 -7.44
CA ALA A 95 -16.49 -25.33 -8.23
C ALA A 95 -16.96 -24.68 -9.55
N PHE A 96 -16.57 -23.43 -9.77
CA PHE A 96 -16.82 -22.80 -11.07
C PHE A 96 -16.17 -23.69 -12.12
N PRO A 97 -16.84 -23.96 -13.25
CA PRO A 97 -16.25 -24.73 -14.32
C PRO A 97 -14.93 -24.06 -14.70
N ASN A 98 -13.86 -24.86 -14.73
CA ASN A 98 -12.50 -24.44 -15.08
C ASN A 98 -12.57 -23.46 -16.26
N PRO A 99 -12.05 -22.22 -16.13
CA PRO A 99 -11.80 -21.43 -17.30
C PRO A 99 -10.81 -22.22 -18.14
N SER A 100 -11.28 -22.65 -19.32
CA SER A 100 -10.51 -23.41 -20.29
C SER A 100 -9.11 -22.82 -20.41
N LYS A 101 -8.11 -23.71 -20.44
CA LYS A 101 -6.68 -23.48 -20.65
C LYS A 101 -6.46 -22.67 -21.94
N LEU A 102 -6.67 -21.36 -21.90
CA LEU A 102 -6.19 -20.49 -22.95
C LEU A 102 -4.73 -20.19 -22.62
N PRO A 103 -3.78 -20.49 -23.54
CA PRO A 103 -2.41 -20.03 -23.39
C PRO A 103 -2.48 -18.51 -23.20
N PHE A 104 -1.64 -17.96 -22.32
CA PHE A 104 -1.61 -16.56 -21.92
C PHE A 104 -1.91 -15.63 -23.11
N SER A 105 -3.17 -15.26 -23.26
CA SER A 105 -3.60 -14.20 -24.14
C SER A 105 -3.08 -12.91 -23.52
N GLY A 106 -2.59 -11.96 -24.30
CA GLY A 106 -1.98 -10.72 -23.80
C GLY A 106 -2.88 -9.86 -22.88
N SER A 107 -4.06 -10.35 -22.51
CA SER A 107 -5.01 -9.75 -21.55
C SER A 107 -4.91 -10.31 -20.12
N GLY A 108 -4.15 -11.40 -19.89
CA GLY A 108 -4.05 -12.06 -18.57
C GLY A 108 -5.31 -12.82 -18.18
N PHE A 109 -5.54 -13.00 -16.87
CA PHE A 109 -6.71 -13.70 -16.31
C PHE A 109 -8.02 -13.04 -16.69
N LEU A 110 -8.94 -13.84 -17.21
CA LEU A 110 -10.29 -13.45 -17.59
C LEU A 110 -11.31 -14.21 -16.72
N GLY A 111 -12.02 -13.48 -15.86
CA GLY A 111 -13.04 -14.05 -14.97
C GLY A 111 -14.35 -14.44 -15.67
N PRO A 112 -15.31 -15.04 -14.94
CA PRO A 112 -16.53 -15.62 -15.48
C PRO A 112 -17.48 -14.61 -16.15
N THR A 113 -17.34 -13.31 -15.85
CA THR A 113 -18.13 -12.23 -16.47
C THR A 113 -17.45 -11.61 -17.68
N SER A 114 -16.29 -12.13 -18.09
CA SER A 114 -15.57 -11.64 -19.27
C SER A 114 -16.30 -11.97 -20.56
N TYR A 115 -15.93 -11.30 -21.64
CA TYR A 115 -16.47 -11.60 -22.97
C TYR A 115 -16.23 -13.06 -23.41
N SER A 116 -15.10 -13.66 -22.97
CA SER A 116 -14.77 -15.06 -23.25
C SER A 116 -15.59 -16.05 -22.43
N GLY A 117 -16.04 -15.66 -21.22
CA GLY A 117 -16.86 -16.49 -20.36
C GLY A 117 -18.20 -16.89 -21.00
N ALA A 118 -18.71 -16.07 -21.94
CA ALA A 118 -19.91 -16.38 -22.68
C ALA A 118 -19.72 -17.55 -23.68
N PHE A 119 -18.48 -17.84 -24.07
CA PHE A 119 -18.13 -18.89 -25.03
C PHE A 119 -17.59 -20.16 -24.37
N SER A 120 -17.32 -20.12 -23.07
CA SER A 120 -16.69 -21.24 -22.31
C SER A 120 -17.59 -22.50 -22.25
N ASN A 121 -18.88 -22.36 -22.50
CA ASN A 121 -19.85 -23.47 -22.53
C ASN A 121 -20.22 -23.93 -23.94
N SER A 122 -19.60 -23.37 -24.99
CA SER A 122 -19.83 -23.83 -26.36
C SER A 122 -18.79 -24.88 -26.72
N GLU A 123 -19.23 -26.02 -27.25
CA GLU A 123 -18.37 -27.07 -27.84
C GLU A 123 -17.63 -26.58 -29.12
N LEU A 124 -17.60 -25.28 -29.35
CA LEU A 124 -16.89 -24.67 -30.45
C LEU A 124 -15.42 -24.58 -30.08
N ASP A 125 -14.59 -25.39 -30.71
CA ASP A 125 -13.15 -25.21 -30.72
C ASP A 125 -12.85 -23.80 -31.24
N VAL A 126 -12.53 -22.90 -30.32
CA VAL A 126 -12.04 -21.57 -30.68
C VAL A 126 -10.67 -21.79 -31.30
N VAL A 127 -10.61 -21.72 -32.61
CA VAL A 127 -9.37 -21.75 -33.36
C VAL A 127 -8.48 -20.62 -32.82
N ASP A 128 -7.39 -20.99 -32.18
CA ASP A 128 -6.36 -20.06 -31.74
C ASP A 128 -5.87 -19.26 -32.94
N LEU A 129 -6.38 -18.04 -33.06
CA LEU A 129 -5.77 -17.06 -33.96
C LEU A 129 -4.35 -16.82 -33.43
N PRO A 130 -3.31 -17.09 -34.24
CA PRO A 130 -1.95 -16.83 -33.82
C PRO A 130 -1.86 -15.37 -33.44
N SER A 131 -1.65 -15.10 -32.14
CA SER A 131 -1.34 -13.76 -31.66
C SER A 131 -0.06 -13.34 -32.38
N SER A 132 -0.16 -12.45 -33.35
CA SER A 132 0.99 -11.86 -34.01
C SER A 132 1.74 -11.05 -32.96
N THR A 133 2.67 -11.68 -32.26
CA THR A 133 3.70 -11.00 -31.48
C THR A 133 4.53 -10.18 -32.46
N ARG A 134 4.06 -8.98 -32.77
CA ARG A 134 4.91 -7.98 -33.41
C ARG A 134 6.02 -7.71 -32.40
N SER A 135 7.17 -8.33 -32.61
CA SER A 135 8.40 -7.94 -31.93
C SER A 135 8.71 -6.50 -32.33
N THR A 136 8.28 -5.55 -31.52
CA THR A 136 8.72 -4.16 -31.66
C THR A 136 10.24 -4.17 -31.52
N PRO A 137 10.99 -3.60 -32.48
CA PRO A 137 12.43 -3.52 -32.36
C PRO A 137 12.77 -2.76 -31.08
N ILE A 138 13.63 -3.34 -30.25
CA ILE A 138 14.06 -2.74 -29.00
C ILE A 138 14.89 -1.50 -29.37
N ASP A 139 14.52 -0.35 -28.80
CA ASP A 139 15.24 0.91 -28.98
C ASP A 139 16.70 0.77 -28.54
N PRO A 140 17.70 1.10 -29.40
CA PRO A 140 19.11 1.09 -29.04
C PRO A 140 19.43 1.89 -27.77
N GLN A 141 18.71 2.95 -27.49
CA GLN A 141 18.88 3.72 -26.25
C GLN A 141 18.48 2.90 -25.02
N GLN A 142 17.43 2.10 -25.07
CA GLN A 142 17.05 1.19 -24.01
C GLN A 142 18.09 0.10 -23.79
N VAL A 143 18.64 -0.46 -24.88
CA VAL A 143 19.74 -1.44 -24.80
C VAL A 143 20.96 -0.83 -24.13
N ALA A 144 21.33 0.41 -24.44
CA ALA A 144 22.45 1.12 -23.81
C ALA A 144 22.15 1.38 -22.29
N ARG A 145 20.96 1.81 -21.94
CA ARG A 145 20.56 1.95 -20.52
C ARG A 145 20.58 0.61 -19.80
N GLY A 146 20.14 -0.46 -20.45
CA GLY A 146 20.23 -1.82 -19.91
C GLY A 146 21.68 -2.25 -19.64
N ALA A 147 22.61 -1.96 -20.55
CA ALA A 147 24.04 -2.22 -20.36
C ALA A 147 24.60 -1.46 -19.14
N GLN A 148 24.15 -0.22 -18.90
CA GLN A 148 24.53 0.54 -17.69
C GLN A 148 24.02 -0.11 -16.40
N VAL A 149 22.78 -0.63 -16.40
CA VAL A 149 22.25 -1.38 -15.25
C VAL A 149 23.03 -2.68 -15.03
N LEU A 150 23.35 -3.42 -16.11
CA LEU A 150 24.13 -4.66 -16.03
C LEU A 150 25.56 -4.43 -15.56
N PHE A 151 26.12 -3.23 -15.79
CA PHE A 151 27.42 -2.88 -15.26
C PHE A 151 27.48 -2.92 -13.73
N LEU A 152 26.36 -2.62 -13.05
CA LEU A 152 26.26 -2.67 -11.59
C LEU A 152 26.43 -4.10 -11.03
N LEU A 153 26.28 -5.14 -11.86
CA LEU A 153 26.54 -6.54 -11.46
C LEU A 153 28.01 -6.80 -11.14
N GLU A 154 28.92 -5.88 -11.43
CA GLU A 154 30.29 -5.93 -10.92
C GLU A 154 30.32 -5.94 -9.38
N HIS A 155 29.32 -5.34 -8.74
CA HIS A 155 29.15 -5.29 -7.28
C HIS A 155 28.22 -6.40 -6.74
N LEU A 156 27.94 -7.43 -7.54
CA LEU A 156 27.04 -8.54 -7.14
C LEU A 156 27.44 -9.20 -5.81
N PRO A 157 28.75 -9.41 -5.53
CA PRO A 157 29.16 -9.96 -4.23
C PRO A 157 28.74 -9.08 -3.03
N LEU A 158 28.81 -7.75 -3.17
CA LEU A 158 28.34 -6.82 -2.14
C LEU A 158 26.82 -6.94 -1.92
N PHE A 159 26.04 -6.96 -3.01
CA PHE A 159 24.58 -7.12 -2.91
C PHE A 159 24.19 -8.46 -2.27
N ALA A 160 24.92 -9.54 -2.58
CA ALA A 160 24.70 -10.86 -1.98
C ALA A 160 25.01 -10.85 -0.46
N GLU A 161 26.13 -10.24 -0.06
CA GLU A 161 26.51 -10.14 1.36
C GLU A 161 25.48 -9.32 2.17
N ILE A 162 25.06 -8.16 1.66
CA ILE A 162 24.05 -7.31 2.29
C ILE A 162 22.73 -8.06 2.42
N SER A 163 22.29 -8.75 1.37
CA SER A 163 21.07 -9.56 1.38
C SER A 163 21.14 -10.69 2.39
N LYS A 164 22.26 -11.39 2.46
CA LYS A 164 22.49 -12.47 3.44
C LYS A 164 22.41 -11.94 4.88
N LYS A 165 23.08 -10.82 5.17
CA LYS A 165 23.01 -10.17 6.50
C LYS A 165 21.57 -9.77 6.86
N ARG A 166 20.80 -9.28 5.90
CA ARG A 166 19.38 -8.95 6.12
C ARG A 166 18.56 -10.17 6.54
N PHE A 167 18.77 -11.32 5.89
CA PHE A 167 18.05 -12.55 6.23
C PHE A 167 18.35 -13.09 7.63
N THR A 168 19.49 -12.73 8.24
CA THR A 168 19.76 -13.07 9.64
C THR A 168 18.88 -12.28 10.62
N ILE A 169 18.40 -11.09 10.22
CA ILE A 169 17.51 -10.26 11.02
C ILE A 169 16.04 -10.60 10.75
N SER A 170 15.70 -10.83 9.49
CA SER A 170 14.34 -11.16 9.08
C SER A 170 14.37 -12.19 7.94
N PRO A 171 13.92 -13.43 8.15
CA PRO A 171 13.96 -14.49 7.15
C PRO A 171 13.10 -14.21 5.90
N GLY A 172 12.27 -13.16 5.94
CA GLY A 172 11.37 -12.79 4.86
C GLY A 172 10.15 -13.70 4.76
N TRP A 173 8.96 -13.12 4.67
CA TRP A 173 7.73 -13.91 4.56
C TRP A 173 7.13 -13.90 3.14
N VAL A 174 7.43 -12.89 2.33
CA VAL A 174 7.04 -12.84 0.90
C VAL A 174 8.10 -13.47 0.02
N PHE A 175 9.38 -13.25 0.33
CA PHE A 175 10.51 -13.74 -0.44
C PHE A 175 11.64 -14.20 0.51
N GLY A 176 11.99 -15.47 0.46
CA GLY A 176 12.96 -16.09 1.39
C GLY A 176 14.38 -16.21 0.81
N SER A 177 15.35 -16.53 1.71
CA SER A 177 16.77 -16.65 1.37
C SER A 177 17.05 -17.64 0.25
N PRO A 178 16.45 -18.86 0.16
CA PRO A 178 16.79 -19.81 -0.90
C PRO A 178 16.56 -19.28 -2.31
N LEU A 179 15.55 -18.43 -2.46
CA LEU A 179 15.21 -17.81 -3.76
C LEU A 179 16.26 -16.77 -4.16
N MET A 180 16.69 -15.96 -3.20
CA MET A 180 17.73 -14.96 -3.43
C MET A 180 19.10 -15.58 -3.66
N ASP A 181 19.44 -16.61 -2.91
CA ASP A 181 20.70 -17.36 -3.08
C ASP A 181 20.79 -17.97 -4.49
N GLN A 182 19.68 -18.54 -4.97
CA GLN A 182 19.63 -19.07 -6.34
C GLN A 182 19.69 -17.95 -7.39
N LEU A 183 19.05 -16.79 -7.15
CA LEU A 183 19.15 -15.64 -8.02
C LEU A 183 20.59 -15.14 -8.15
N PHE A 184 21.29 -14.93 -7.03
CA PHE A 184 22.68 -14.50 -7.01
C PHE A 184 23.59 -15.47 -7.75
N LYS A 185 23.44 -16.77 -7.48
CA LYS A 185 24.23 -17.83 -8.14
C LYS A 185 24.11 -17.78 -9.66
N VAL A 186 22.89 -17.72 -10.18
CA VAL A 186 22.67 -17.69 -11.64
C VAL A 186 23.16 -16.36 -12.25
N LEU A 187 22.90 -15.23 -11.61
CA LEU A 187 23.35 -13.93 -12.13
C LEU A 187 24.87 -13.82 -12.13
N GLU A 188 25.57 -14.35 -11.14
CA GLU A 188 27.02 -14.41 -11.09
C GLU A 188 27.57 -15.21 -12.28
N GLU A 189 26.99 -16.37 -12.56
CA GLU A 189 27.36 -17.19 -13.71
C GLU A 189 27.11 -16.48 -15.04
N VAL A 190 25.93 -15.89 -15.21
CA VAL A 190 25.54 -15.13 -16.43
C VAL A 190 26.49 -13.96 -16.66
N TYR A 191 26.79 -13.19 -15.61
CA TYR A 191 27.67 -12.03 -15.71
C TYR A 191 29.12 -12.43 -15.98
N ARG A 192 29.63 -13.43 -15.27
CA ARG A 192 30.98 -13.96 -15.49
C ARG A 192 31.15 -14.46 -16.92
N ASN A 193 30.22 -15.29 -17.41
CA ASN A 193 30.29 -15.82 -18.78
C ASN A 193 30.27 -14.71 -19.84
N ALA A 194 29.51 -13.63 -19.58
CA ALA A 194 29.48 -12.48 -20.47
C ALA A 194 30.75 -11.61 -20.43
N THR A 195 31.55 -11.66 -19.36
CA THR A 195 32.69 -10.74 -19.14
C THR A 195 34.05 -11.40 -19.14
N GLN A 196 34.17 -12.74 -19.24
CA GLN A 196 35.42 -13.50 -19.13
C GLN A 196 36.49 -13.22 -20.18
N ASP A 197 36.10 -12.91 -21.41
CA ASP A 197 37.07 -12.71 -22.47
C ASP A 197 37.65 -11.29 -22.49
N SER A 198 38.85 -11.09 -23.00
CA SER A 198 39.63 -9.85 -23.01
C SER A 198 39.15 -8.77 -24.00
N GLY A 199 37.95 -8.87 -24.56
CA GLY A 199 37.40 -7.89 -25.50
C GLY A 199 36.70 -6.70 -24.84
N ASN A 200 36.03 -5.87 -25.64
CA ASN A 200 35.32 -4.69 -25.19
C ASN A 200 34.14 -5.07 -24.24
N LYS A 201 34.33 -4.90 -22.94
CA LYS A 201 33.33 -5.20 -21.88
C LYS A 201 31.99 -4.54 -22.19
N TYR A 202 32.00 -3.27 -22.62
CA TYR A 202 30.76 -2.54 -22.89
C TYR A 202 29.95 -3.16 -24.05
N ALA A 203 30.63 -3.56 -25.13
CA ALA A 203 29.98 -4.22 -26.26
C ALA A 203 29.27 -5.51 -25.83
N ARG A 204 29.89 -6.29 -24.94
CA ARG A 204 29.27 -7.52 -24.38
C ARG A 204 28.09 -7.23 -23.46
N LEU A 205 28.19 -6.17 -22.66
CA LEU A 205 27.05 -5.75 -21.84
C LEU A 205 25.89 -5.28 -22.72
N LEU A 206 26.13 -4.70 -23.89
CA LEU A 206 25.07 -4.40 -24.86
C LEU A 206 24.42 -5.69 -25.39
N ASP A 207 25.20 -6.73 -25.70
CA ASP A 207 24.67 -8.02 -26.18
C ASP A 207 23.92 -8.74 -25.05
N LEU A 208 24.46 -8.71 -23.84
CA LEU A 208 23.77 -9.22 -22.66
C LEU A 208 22.44 -8.49 -22.41
N SER A 209 22.42 -7.16 -22.55
CA SER A 209 21.21 -6.35 -22.44
C SER A 209 20.14 -6.79 -23.46
N ARG A 210 20.52 -7.00 -24.71
CA ARG A 210 19.62 -7.54 -25.74
C ARG A 210 19.04 -8.91 -25.33
N THR A 211 19.87 -9.77 -24.74
CA THR A 211 19.45 -11.08 -24.22
C THR A 211 18.43 -10.93 -23.09
N PHE A 212 18.65 -10.02 -22.15
CA PHE A 212 17.70 -9.72 -21.07
C PHE A 212 16.36 -9.23 -21.62
N PHE A 213 16.36 -8.31 -22.58
CA PHE A 213 15.14 -7.86 -23.24
C PHE A 213 14.38 -9.02 -23.92
N LYS A 214 15.10 -9.87 -24.66
CA LYS A 214 14.52 -11.05 -25.31
C LYS A 214 13.90 -12.00 -24.27
N ASN A 215 14.62 -12.30 -23.20
CA ASN A 215 14.13 -13.21 -22.16
C ASN A 215 12.90 -12.62 -21.46
N THR A 216 12.90 -11.32 -21.17
CA THR A 216 11.77 -10.64 -20.48
C THR A 216 10.44 -10.76 -21.25
N VAL A 217 10.46 -10.76 -22.58
CA VAL A 217 9.23 -10.96 -23.39
C VAL A 217 8.89 -12.42 -23.61
N THR A 218 9.83 -13.34 -23.36
CA THR A 218 9.59 -14.78 -23.57
C THR A 218 8.89 -15.36 -22.34
N PRO A 219 7.72 -16.00 -22.48
CA PRO A 219 7.05 -16.65 -21.36
C PRO A 219 7.92 -17.74 -20.71
N ILE A 220 7.88 -17.83 -19.39
CA ILE A 220 8.52 -18.93 -18.65
C ILE A 220 7.51 -20.11 -18.68
N VAL A 221 7.88 -21.16 -19.39
CA VAL A 221 7.07 -22.40 -19.44
C VAL A 221 7.46 -23.27 -18.25
N THR A 222 6.50 -23.60 -17.41
CA THR A 222 6.70 -24.40 -16.20
C THR A 222 6.14 -25.81 -16.37
N HIS A 223 6.64 -26.75 -15.55
CA HIS A 223 6.10 -28.10 -15.38
C HIS A 223 6.12 -28.50 -13.91
N GLU A 224 5.25 -29.41 -13.51
CA GLU A 224 5.01 -29.76 -12.10
C GLU A 224 6.28 -30.19 -11.35
N SER A 225 7.17 -30.94 -12.01
CA SER A 225 8.43 -31.43 -11.43
C SER A 225 9.61 -30.45 -11.55
N MET A 226 9.38 -29.20 -12.05
CA MET A 226 10.45 -28.22 -12.21
C MET A 226 11.09 -27.85 -10.90
N THR A 227 12.40 -27.93 -10.84
CA THR A 227 13.18 -27.51 -9.68
C THR A 227 13.37 -26.00 -9.60
N LEU A 228 13.72 -25.49 -8.42
CA LEU A 228 14.05 -24.07 -8.24
C LEU A 228 15.21 -23.64 -9.15
N ALA A 229 16.23 -24.48 -9.30
CA ALA A 229 17.40 -24.18 -10.14
C ALA A 229 17.02 -24.06 -11.64
N GLU A 230 16.20 -24.97 -12.13
CA GLU A 230 15.67 -24.91 -13.51
C GLU A 230 14.86 -23.66 -13.74
N TYR A 231 13.94 -23.32 -12.83
CA TYR A 231 13.12 -22.11 -12.94
C TYR A 231 13.99 -20.85 -12.97
N PHE A 232 14.96 -20.71 -12.05
CA PHE A 232 15.82 -19.56 -11.97
C PHE A 232 16.82 -19.45 -13.13
N SER A 233 17.18 -20.56 -13.77
CA SER A 233 17.99 -20.50 -15.02
C SER A 233 17.28 -19.73 -16.13
N LEU A 234 15.95 -19.78 -16.16
CA LEU A 234 15.10 -19.05 -17.12
C LEU A 234 14.70 -17.66 -16.61
N ALA A 235 14.45 -17.54 -15.31
CA ALA A 235 13.92 -16.33 -14.70
C ALA A 235 14.98 -15.28 -14.40
N ALA A 236 16.18 -15.68 -13.93
CA ALA A 236 17.20 -14.76 -13.45
C ALA A 236 17.72 -13.79 -14.53
N PRO A 237 18.01 -14.20 -15.80
CA PRO A 237 18.46 -13.28 -16.81
C PRO A 237 17.32 -12.47 -17.45
N ARG A 238 16.52 -11.79 -16.61
CA ARG A 238 15.36 -10.96 -16.98
C ARG A 238 15.36 -9.67 -16.18
N TRP A 239 14.75 -8.61 -16.73
CA TRP A 239 14.73 -7.29 -16.07
C TRP A 239 13.95 -7.30 -14.75
N GLU A 240 12.88 -8.09 -14.64
CA GLU A 240 12.12 -8.24 -13.41
C GLU A 240 12.98 -8.70 -12.24
N MET A 241 13.86 -9.68 -12.49
CA MET A 241 14.69 -10.25 -11.44
C MET A 241 15.84 -9.32 -11.01
N LEU A 242 16.35 -8.49 -11.93
CA LEU A 242 17.27 -7.41 -11.55
C LEU A 242 16.58 -6.33 -10.72
N SER A 243 15.33 -5.97 -11.06
CA SER A 243 14.55 -5.06 -10.22
C SER A 243 14.37 -5.62 -8.81
N LEU A 244 14.05 -6.92 -8.69
CA LEU A 244 13.93 -7.62 -7.40
C LEU A 244 15.25 -7.55 -6.61
N LEU A 245 16.37 -7.86 -7.25
CA LEU A 245 17.71 -7.83 -6.64
C LEU A 245 18.02 -6.44 -6.06
N PHE A 246 17.90 -5.40 -6.87
CA PHE A 246 18.20 -4.04 -6.43
C PHE A 246 17.20 -3.53 -5.38
N GLY A 247 15.90 -3.87 -5.52
CA GLY A 247 14.90 -3.57 -4.51
C GLY A 247 15.20 -4.22 -3.18
N PHE A 248 15.71 -5.46 -3.20
CA PHE A 248 16.08 -6.21 -2.01
C PHE A 248 17.32 -5.64 -1.33
N ALA A 249 18.40 -5.43 -2.10
CA ALA A 249 19.65 -4.84 -1.60
C ALA A 249 19.43 -3.43 -1.04
N GLY A 250 18.63 -2.61 -1.73
CA GLY A 250 18.26 -1.27 -1.28
C GLY A 250 17.49 -1.28 0.03
N THR A 251 16.46 -2.12 0.15
CA THR A 251 15.69 -2.30 1.40
C THR A 251 16.59 -2.71 2.56
N ALA A 252 17.52 -3.64 2.31
CA ALA A 252 18.46 -4.12 3.33
C ALA A 252 19.32 -3.00 3.92
N THR A 253 19.64 -1.95 3.16
CA THR A 253 20.40 -0.79 3.68
C THR A 253 19.63 0.02 4.74
N TYR A 254 18.30 -0.03 4.76
CA TYR A 254 17.47 0.58 5.82
C TYR A 254 17.38 -0.29 7.06
N GLN A 255 17.34 -1.60 6.86
CA GLN A 255 17.12 -2.59 7.92
C GLN A 255 18.40 -2.97 8.67
N LEU A 256 19.57 -2.82 8.03
CA LEU A 256 20.85 -3.15 8.64
C LEU A 256 21.46 -1.97 9.40
N PRO A 257 22.06 -2.21 10.58
CA PRO A 257 22.82 -1.20 11.30
C PRO A 257 23.99 -0.66 10.44
N PRO A 258 24.35 0.63 10.55
CA PRO A 258 25.42 1.23 9.73
C PRO A 258 26.75 0.46 9.76
N HIS A 259 27.17 0.01 10.95
CA HIS A 259 28.42 -0.75 11.14
C HIS A 259 28.38 -2.17 10.57
N SER A 260 27.20 -2.72 10.28
CA SER A 260 27.08 -4.08 9.73
C SER A 260 27.36 -4.12 8.22
N LEU A 261 27.32 -2.99 7.54
CA LEU A 261 27.45 -2.94 6.08
C LEU A 261 28.91 -2.98 5.61
N GLY A 262 29.90 -2.71 6.48
CA GLY A 262 31.31 -2.61 6.09
C GLY A 262 31.60 -1.48 5.09
N LEU A 263 30.69 -0.51 4.97
CA LEU A 263 30.73 0.58 4.00
C LEU A 263 31.48 1.80 4.56
N GLU A 264 32.64 1.59 5.19
CA GLU A 264 33.43 2.68 5.79
C GLU A 264 34.28 3.44 4.77
N HIS A 265 34.14 3.18 3.48
CA HIS A 265 35.01 3.72 2.43
C HIS A 265 34.35 4.83 1.62
N GLN A 266 35.17 5.77 1.15
CA GLN A 266 34.83 7.10 0.61
C GLN A 266 34.26 7.11 -0.82
N ASP A 267 34.01 5.96 -1.45
CA ASP A 267 33.47 5.90 -2.79
C ASP A 267 31.94 6.01 -2.78
N GLU A 268 31.37 6.68 -3.76
CA GLU A 268 29.93 6.95 -3.88
C GLU A 268 29.09 5.65 -3.84
N ILE A 269 29.58 4.57 -4.46
CA ILE A 269 28.91 3.25 -4.48
C ILE A 269 29.02 2.53 -3.13
N THR A 270 30.08 2.77 -2.36
CA THR A 270 30.33 2.14 -1.07
C THR A 270 29.74 2.93 0.11
N SER A 271 29.19 4.12 -0.14
CA SER A 271 28.43 4.85 0.86
C SER A 271 27.00 4.29 0.97
N LYS A 272 26.44 4.25 2.19
CA LYS A 272 25.07 3.78 2.44
C LYS A 272 24.04 4.53 1.59
N GLU A 273 24.16 5.86 1.48
CA GLU A 273 23.24 6.69 0.71
C GLU A 273 23.44 6.52 -0.80
N GLY A 274 24.67 6.48 -1.30
CA GLY A 274 24.94 6.21 -2.70
C GLY A 274 24.38 4.85 -3.14
N LEU A 275 24.57 3.82 -2.32
CA LEU A 275 24.00 2.49 -2.57
C LEU A 275 22.46 2.51 -2.63
N ARG A 276 21.80 3.26 -1.73
CA ARG A 276 20.35 3.48 -1.78
C ARG A 276 19.92 4.11 -3.10
N GLN A 277 20.58 5.19 -3.52
CA GLN A 277 20.24 5.90 -4.76
C GLN A 277 20.46 5.03 -5.99
N ILE A 278 21.54 4.30 -6.05
CA ILE A 278 21.84 3.37 -7.16
C ILE A 278 20.79 2.26 -7.23
N CYS A 279 20.49 1.63 -6.10
CA CYS A 279 19.50 0.54 -6.04
C CYS A 279 18.11 0.98 -6.47
N ILE A 280 17.63 2.15 -6.01
CA ILE A 280 16.31 2.62 -6.40
C ILE A 280 16.22 2.97 -7.88
N GLN A 281 17.24 3.64 -8.43
CA GLN A 281 17.29 4.00 -9.84
C GLN A 281 17.37 2.77 -10.74
N ALA A 282 18.21 1.79 -10.38
CA ALA A 282 18.36 0.54 -11.12
C ALA A 282 17.06 -0.28 -11.08
N SER A 283 16.46 -0.46 -9.90
CA SER A 283 15.18 -1.18 -9.76
C SER A 283 14.07 -0.51 -10.58
N GLN A 284 13.93 0.81 -10.47
CA GLN A 284 12.93 1.57 -11.23
C GLN A 284 13.16 1.49 -12.74
N THR A 285 14.42 1.53 -13.19
CA THR A 285 14.78 1.41 -14.62
C THR A 285 14.38 0.04 -15.16
N CYS A 286 14.65 -1.03 -14.41
CA CYS A 286 14.24 -2.39 -14.80
C CYS A 286 12.71 -2.52 -14.90
N LEU A 287 11.95 -1.95 -13.95
CA LEU A 287 10.47 -1.94 -14.02
C LEU A 287 9.96 -1.12 -15.21
N GLN A 288 10.62 0.00 -15.55
CA GLN A 288 10.28 0.77 -16.76
C GLN A 288 10.47 -0.07 -18.04
N PHE A 289 11.52 -0.90 -18.13
CA PHE A 289 11.69 -1.82 -19.23
C PHE A 289 10.55 -2.84 -19.31
N CYS A 290 10.20 -3.47 -18.19
CA CYS A 290 9.09 -4.41 -18.12
C CYS A 290 7.76 -3.78 -18.56
N ASN A 291 7.48 -2.56 -18.08
CA ASN A 291 6.26 -1.82 -18.44
C ASN A 291 6.22 -1.49 -19.94
N HIS A 292 7.35 -1.03 -20.49
CA HIS A 292 7.47 -0.75 -21.93
C HIS A 292 7.23 -2.00 -22.81
N LEU A 293 7.70 -3.15 -22.34
CA LEU A 293 7.51 -4.43 -23.03
C LEU A 293 6.11 -5.04 -22.82
N GLY A 294 5.30 -4.49 -21.92
CA GLY A 294 4.00 -5.06 -21.56
C GLY A 294 4.13 -6.42 -20.88
N THR A 295 5.19 -6.64 -20.11
CA THR A 295 5.47 -7.90 -19.43
C THR A 295 4.41 -8.21 -18.39
N LEU A 296 3.97 -9.48 -18.33
CA LEU A 296 3.11 -10.01 -17.28
C LEU A 296 3.67 -11.38 -16.87
N SER A 297 4.22 -11.46 -15.66
CA SER A 297 4.91 -12.66 -15.16
C SER A 297 4.90 -12.71 -13.62
N ASP A 298 5.07 -13.92 -13.05
CA ASP A 298 5.30 -14.06 -11.60
C ASP A 298 6.50 -13.21 -11.12
N PRO A 299 7.69 -13.25 -11.77
CA PRO A 299 8.81 -12.40 -11.42
C PRO A 299 8.50 -10.89 -11.39
N LEU A 300 7.65 -10.40 -12.28
CA LEU A 300 7.24 -9.00 -12.28
C LEU A 300 6.45 -8.65 -11.01
N SER A 301 5.51 -9.52 -10.60
CA SER A 301 4.75 -9.29 -9.37
C SER A 301 5.65 -9.24 -8.13
N TRP A 302 6.67 -10.10 -8.06
CA TRP A 302 7.67 -10.11 -6.98
C TRP A 302 8.49 -8.83 -6.96
N ALA A 303 8.98 -8.41 -8.13
CA ALA A 303 9.76 -7.19 -8.28
C ALA A 303 8.97 -5.95 -7.87
N MET A 304 7.69 -5.87 -8.27
CA MET A 304 6.82 -4.74 -7.93
C MET A 304 6.52 -4.66 -6.43
N VAL A 305 6.19 -5.78 -5.78
CA VAL A 305 5.95 -5.84 -4.33
C VAL A 305 7.22 -5.42 -3.58
N GLN A 306 8.39 -5.96 -3.96
CA GLN A 306 9.65 -5.60 -3.31
C GLN A 306 10.03 -4.13 -3.56
N HIS A 307 9.80 -3.61 -4.75
CA HIS A 307 10.05 -2.20 -5.05
C HIS A 307 9.14 -1.27 -4.24
N ALA A 308 7.86 -1.62 -4.04
CA ALA A 308 6.95 -0.88 -3.19
C ALA A 308 7.38 -0.89 -1.72
N ILE A 309 7.80 -2.05 -1.19
CA ILE A 309 8.41 -2.16 0.15
C ILE A 309 9.65 -1.26 0.24
N TYR A 310 10.50 -1.23 -0.77
CA TYR A 310 11.66 -0.35 -0.80
C TYR A 310 11.25 1.13 -0.77
N LEU A 311 10.29 1.53 -1.58
CA LEU A 311 9.76 2.89 -1.57
C LEU A 311 9.21 3.27 -0.18
N SER A 312 8.48 2.41 0.50
CA SER A 312 7.94 2.70 1.83
C SER A 312 9.02 3.04 2.86
N HIS A 313 10.20 2.42 2.78
CA HIS A 313 11.34 2.73 3.65
C HIS A 313 12.04 4.06 3.30
N MET A 314 11.88 4.55 2.07
CA MET A 314 12.51 5.80 1.63
C MET A 314 11.75 7.06 2.05
N HIS A 315 10.46 6.95 2.30
CA HIS A 315 9.53 8.09 2.30
C HIS A 315 9.71 9.11 3.40
N GLY A 316 10.50 8.85 4.40
CA GLY A 316 10.70 9.85 5.41
C GLY A 316 11.97 10.68 5.29
N SER A 317 12.95 10.32 4.45
CA SER A 317 14.26 10.97 4.58
C SER A 317 14.49 12.17 3.69
N SER A 318 13.69 12.41 2.66
CA SER A 318 14.01 13.54 1.79
C SER A 318 12.88 13.90 0.84
N ALA A 319 12.09 14.74 1.26
CA ALA A 319 11.22 15.51 0.42
C ALA A 319 10.07 14.67 -0.22
N LYS A 320 8.96 14.82 0.38
CA LYS A 320 8.46 15.84 -0.48
C LYS A 320 7.52 15.28 -1.49
N THR A 321 6.28 15.11 -1.05
CA THR A 321 5.06 15.31 -1.85
C THR A 321 4.83 14.45 -3.10
N LYS A 322 5.87 14.19 -3.88
CA LYS A 322 5.74 13.37 -5.10
C LYS A 322 5.85 11.86 -4.84
N GLN A 323 6.37 11.45 -3.69
CA GLN A 323 6.68 10.04 -3.42
C GLN A 323 5.47 9.28 -2.88
N ASP A 324 4.64 9.86 -2.02
CA ASP A 324 3.42 9.19 -1.55
C ASP A 324 2.46 8.87 -2.69
N HIS A 325 2.35 9.79 -3.66
CA HIS A 325 1.60 9.51 -4.86
C HIS A 325 2.23 8.36 -5.68
N ARG A 326 3.56 8.26 -5.75
CA ARG A 326 4.25 7.18 -6.48
C ARG A 326 4.04 5.81 -5.84
N THR A 327 4.12 5.71 -4.51
CA THR A 327 3.84 4.45 -3.81
C THR A 327 2.39 4.03 -3.99
N TRP A 328 1.46 4.98 -3.86
CA TRP A 328 0.05 4.74 -4.13
C TRP A 328 -0.22 4.36 -5.60
N GLN A 329 0.51 4.92 -6.55
CA GLN A 329 0.45 4.53 -7.95
C GLN A 329 1.00 3.12 -8.15
N MET A 330 2.16 2.81 -7.57
CA MET A 330 2.77 1.46 -7.61
C MET A 330 1.81 0.40 -7.05
N LEU A 331 1.09 0.70 -5.98
CA LEU A 331 0.04 -0.19 -5.47
C LEU A 331 -1.05 -0.47 -6.51
N GLY A 332 -1.41 0.51 -7.34
CA GLY A 332 -2.33 0.32 -8.47
C GLY A 332 -1.77 -0.64 -9.51
N ASP A 333 -0.50 -0.52 -9.83
CA ASP A 333 0.19 -1.39 -10.78
C ASP A 333 0.33 -2.82 -10.22
N ILE A 334 0.65 -2.96 -8.93
CA ILE A 334 0.65 -4.26 -8.22
C ILE A 334 -0.74 -4.91 -8.28
N THR A 335 -1.79 -4.16 -7.92
CA THR A 335 -3.17 -4.67 -7.95
C THR A 335 -3.56 -5.15 -9.34
N THR A 336 -3.24 -4.38 -10.37
CA THR A 336 -3.47 -4.74 -11.77
C THR A 336 -2.73 -6.03 -12.13
N THR A 337 -1.47 -6.15 -11.73
CA THR A 337 -0.61 -7.30 -12.05
C THR A 337 -1.09 -8.57 -11.36
N VAL A 338 -1.41 -8.54 -10.05
CA VAL A 338 -1.86 -9.73 -9.32
C VAL A 338 -3.24 -10.21 -9.80
N PHE A 339 -4.12 -9.30 -10.21
CA PHE A 339 -5.39 -9.66 -10.83
C PHE A 339 -5.22 -10.22 -12.23
N ALA A 340 -4.35 -9.64 -13.04
CA ALA A 340 -4.06 -10.15 -14.38
C ALA A 340 -3.36 -11.51 -14.36
N LEU A 341 -2.57 -11.81 -13.32
CA LEU A 341 -2.01 -13.14 -13.08
C LEU A 341 -3.02 -14.13 -12.47
N GLY A 342 -4.20 -13.68 -12.05
CA GLY A 342 -5.21 -14.52 -11.41
C GLY A 342 -4.90 -14.92 -9.97
N LEU A 343 -3.91 -14.29 -9.29
CA LEU A 343 -3.46 -14.68 -7.95
C LEU A 343 -4.53 -14.49 -6.86
N HIS A 344 -5.58 -13.73 -7.15
CA HIS A 344 -6.75 -13.52 -6.28
C HIS A 344 -7.74 -14.71 -6.29
N GLN A 345 -7.51 -15.72 -7.12
CA GLN A 345 -8.30 -16.95 -7.23
C GLN A 345 -7.44 -18.16 -6.90
N PRO A 346 -8.06 -19.31 -6.57
CA PRO A 346 -7.31 -20.54 -6.38
C PRO A 346 -6.48 -20.88 -7.62
N ASP A 347 -5.23 -21.24 -7.39
CA ASP A 347 -4.35 -21.68 -8.48
C ASP A 347 -4.83 -23.03 -9.05
N THR A 348 -5.31 -22.99 -10.26
CA THR A 348 -5.76 -24.17 -11.03
C THR A 348 -4.71 -24.67 -12.02
N ASP A 349 -3.53 -24.03 -12.05
CA ASP A 349 -2.43 -24.38 -12.93
C ASP A 349 -1.75 -25.67 -12.45
N ASN A 350 -2.11 -26.81 -13.04
CA ASN A 350 -1.51 -28.10 -12.74
C ASN A 350 -0.07 -28.21 -13.26
N THR A 351 0.40 -27.27 -14.08
CA THR A 351 1.76 -27.29 -14.62
C THR A 351 2.75 -26.52 -13.75
N ALA A 352 2.27 -25.68 -12.84
CA ALA A 352 3.14 -24.93 -11.94
C ALA A 352 3.72 -25.85 -10.85
N PRO A 353 5.03 -25.79 -10.57
CA PRO A 353 5.64 -26.55 -9.49
C PRO A 353 5.17 -26.06 -8.11
N PHE A 354 5.25 -26.93 -7.10
CA PHE A 354 4.76 -26.66 -5.74
C PHE A 354 5.30 -25.34 -5.16
N PHE A 355 6.62 -25.10 -5.26
CA PHE A 355 7.22 -23.88 -4.72
C PHE A 355 6.62 -22.61 -5.37
N LEU A 356 6.34 -22.63 -6.68
CA LEU A 356 5.77 -21.48 -7.38
C LEU A 356 4.34 -21.20 -6.92
N LYS A 357 3.54 -22.25 -6.71
CA LYS A 357 2.18 -22.11 -6.15
C LYS A 357 2.19 -21.46 -4.76
N GLU A 358 3.12 -21.88 -3.90
CA GLU A 358 3.26 -21.28 -2.57
C GLU A 358 3.77 -19.82 -2.63
N ILE A 359 4.72 -19.50 -3.52
CA ILE A 359 5.19 -18.12 -3.71
C ILE A 359 4.06 -17.23 -4.26
N ARG A 360 3.23 -17.72 -5.19
CA ARG A 360 2.04 -17.00 -5.69
C ARG A 360 1.09 -16.64 -4.55
N LYS A 361 0.78 -17.57 -3.65
CA LYS A 361 -0.04 -17.31 -2.46
C LYS A 361 0.58 -16.23 -1.58
N ARG A 362 1.87 -16.33 -1.25
CA ARG A 362 2.59 -15.34 -0.44
C ARG A 362 2.66 -13.97 -1.11
N THR A 363 2.85 -13.94 -2.42
CA THR A 363 2.82 -12.70 -3.20
C THR A 363 1.46 -12.01 -3.14
N MET A 364 0.38 -12.79 -3.28
CA MET A 364 -0.98 -12.25 -3.16
C MET A 364 -1.26 -11.72 -1.76
N VAL A 365 -0.84 -12.44 -0.71
CA VAL A 365 -0.94 -11.96 0.68
C VAL A 365 -0.13 -10.68 0.87
N GLY A 366 1.09 -10.60 0.32
CA GLY A 366 1.92 -9.39 0.37
C GLY A 366 1.27 -8.19 -0.31
N ALA A 367 0.71 -8.39 -1.49
CA ALA A 367 -0.01 -7.34 -2.21
C ALA A 367 -1.28 -6.87 -1.45
N TYR A 368 -2.02 -7.83 -0.87
CA TYR A 368 -3.22 -7.55 -0.09
C TYR A 368 -2.91 -6.79 1.20
N ALA A 369 -1.89 -7.22 1.96
CA ALA A 369 -1.45 -6.54 3.18
C ALA A 369 -0.96 -5.11 2.89
N LEU A 370 -0.11 -4.93 1.87
CA LEU A 370 0.39 -3.62 1.47
C LEU A 370 -0.75 -2.68 1.04
N ASP A 371 -1.80 -3.21 0.41
CA ASP A 371 -2.99 -2.45 0.06
C ASP A 371 -3.72 -1.91 1.30
N LYS A 372 -3.86 -2.74 2.35
CA LYS A 372 -4.54 -2.33 3.59
C LYS A 372 -3.69 -1.33 4.38
N GLU A 373 -2.42 -1.63 4.58
CA GLU A 373 -1.49 -0.74 5.30
C GLU A 373 -1.45 0.67 4.68
N LEU A 374 -1.29 0.76 3.35
CA LEU A 374 -1.28 2.06 2.67
C LEU A 374 -2.64 2.74 2.65
N ALA A 375 -3.74 1.99 2.53
CA ALA A 375 -5.09 2.53 2.61
C ALA A 375 -5.37 3.14 3.99
N THR A 376 -4.98 2.46 5.05
CA THR A 376 -5.11 2.91 6.45
C THR A 376 -4.27 4.16 6.69
N PHE A 377 -3.00 4.10 6.31
CA PHE A 377 -2.06 5.21 6.49
C PHE A 377 -2.50 6.49 5.77
N LEU A 378 -2.97 6.36 4.53
CA LEU A 378 -3.39 7.51 3.71
C LEU A 378 -4.87 7.89 3.90
N GLY A 379 -5.65 7.16 4.70
CA GLY A 379 -7.09 7.37 4.85
C GLY A 379 -7.87 7.19 3.54
N ARG A 380 -7.39 6.33 2.63
CA ARG A 380 -7.95 6.11 1.29
C ARG A 380 -8.65 4.75 1.20
N PRO A 381 -9.67 4.59 0.32
CA PRO A 381 -10.29 3.28 0.12
C PRO A 381 -9.28 2.26 -0.43
N PRO A 382 -9.23 1.03 0.12
CA PRO A 382 -8.37 -0.03 -0.40
C PRO A 382 -8.77 -0.41 -1.85
N ARG A 383 -7.83 -0.93 -2.62
CA ARG A 383 -8.00 -1.31 -4.03
C ARG A 383 -8.39 -2.77 -4.20
N ILE A 384 -7.87 -3.66 -3.34
CA ILE A 384 -8.16 -5.09 -3.35
C ILE A 384 -9.27 -5.36 -2.34
N CYS A 385 -10.42 -5.84 -2.79
CA CYS A 385 -11.53 -6.16 -1.91
C CYS A 385 -11.66 -7.66 -1.72
N TRP A 386 -11.63 -8.12 -0.47
CA TRP A 386 -11.78 -9.52 -0.08
C TRP A 386 -12.99 -10.20 -0.71
N ARG A 387 -14.10 -9.47 -0.85
CA ARG A 387 -15.36 -10.00 -1.40
C ARG A 387 -15.26 -10.49 -2.84
N TYR A 388 -14.27 -10.01 -3.60
CA TYR A 388 -14.04 -10.42 -5.00
C TYR A 388 -12.85 -11.37 -5.13
N CYS A 389 -12.25 -11.75 -4.01
CA CYS A 389 -11.06 -12.58 -3.95
C CYS A 389 -11.36 -13.90 -3.24
N ASN A 390 -10.73 -14.97 -3.70
CA ASN A 390 -10.67 -16.25 -3.00
C ASN A 390 -9.19 -16.54 -2.68
N ILE A 391 -8.60 -15.69 -1.83
CA ILE A 391 -7.18 -15.74 -1.51
C ILE A 391 -6.91 -17.01 -0.70
N GLN A 392 -6.02 -17.85 -1.21
CA GLN A 392 -5.59 -19.06 -0.54
C GLN A 392 -4.58 -18.73 0.55
N TYR A 393 -4.78 -19.29 1.76
CA TYR A 393 -3.77 -19.20 2.79
C TYR A 393 -2.50 -19.94 2.36
N PRO A 394 -1.29 -19.31 2.49
CA PRO A 394 -0.03 -20.02 2.33
C PRO A 394 0.10 -21.13 3.38
N LEU A 395 0.87 -22.14 3.12
CA LEU A 395 1.19 -23.16 4.12
C LEU A 395 2.19 -22.62 5.15
N ASP A 396 2.06 -23.05 6.41
CA ASP A 396 3.01 -22.71 7.47
C ASP A 396 4.29 -23.56 7.35
N MET A 397 5.07 -23.26 6.31
CA MET A 397 6.31 -23.90 5.95
C MET A 397 7.40 -22.86 5.76
N SER A 398 8.65 -23.20 6.08
CA SER A 398 9.81 -22.38 5.74
C SER A 398 10.06 -22.38 4.23
N TYR A 399 10.85 -21.44 3.73
CA TYR A 399 11.24 -21.45 2.32
C TYR A 399 12.12 -22.63 1.96
N GLU A 400 12.98 -23.07 2.90
CA GLU A 400 13.82 -24.25 2.77
C GLU A 400 12.96 -25.51 2.56
N GLU A 401 11.87 -25.67 3.30
CA GLU A 401 10.91 -26.76 3.16
C GLU A 401 10.12 -26.68 1.84
N ILE A 402 9.73 -25.47 1.43
CA ILE A 402 8.96 -25.25 0.18
C ILE A 402 9.77 -25.63 -1.07
N VAL A 403 11.06 -25.35 -1.08
CA VAL A 403 11.95 -25.62 -2.22
C VAL A 403 12.68 -26.95 -2.12
N ALA A 404 12.47 -27.70 -1.03
CA ALA A 404 13.14 -28.97 -0.77
C ALA A 404 12.68 -30.07 -1.74
N GLU A 405 13.49 -31.13 -1.80
CA GLU A 405 13.15 -32.37 -2.50
C GLU A 405 11.82 -32.96 -1.98
N PRO A 406 11.07 -33.68 -2.82
CA PRO A 406 9.73 -34.15 -2.50
C PRO A 406 9.61 -34.87 -1.15
N ALA A 407 10.58 -35.72 -0.78
CA ALA A 407 10.53 -36.45 0.48
C ALA A 407 10.59 -35.56 1.73
N ILE A 408 11.43 -34.49 1.69
CA ILE A 408 11.55 -33.52 2.80
C ILE A 408 10.31 -32.65 2.84
N ARG A 409 9.86 -32.19 1.69
CA ARG A 409 8.66 -31.36 1.53
C ARG A 409 7.41 -32.08 2.05
N ASP A 410 7.19 -33.33 1.64
CA ASP A 410 6.03 -34.12 2.03
C ASP A 410 6.04 -34.43 3.55
N ALA A 411 7.22 -34.66 4.13
CA ALA A 411 7.39 -34.74 5.57
C ALA A 411 7.05 -33.42 6.30
N ALA A 412 7.36 -32.27 5.69
CA ALA A 412 6.98 -30.96 6.23
C ALA A 412 5.46 -30.74 6.15
N ILE A 413 4.84 -31.12 5.02
CA ILE A 413 3.37 -31.05 4.85
C ILE A 413 2.66 -31.95 5.87
N ALA A 414 3.18 -33.12 6.17
CA ALA A 414 2.61 -34.06 7.16
C ALA A 414 2.62 -33.47 8.59
N ARG A 415 3.39 -32.44 8.88
CA ARG A 415 3.40 -31.73 10.18
C ARG A 415 2.40 -30.54 10.23
N LEU A 416 1.62 -30.33 9.20
CA LEU A 416 0.60 -29.31 9.21
C LEU A 416 -0.72 -29.87 9.72
N ASP A 417 -1.44 -29.06 10.48
CA ASP A 417 -2.82 -29.35 10.86
C ASP A 417 -3.79 -29.20 9.64
N PRO A 418 -5.06 -29.56 9.77
CA PRO A 418 -6.03 -29.46 8.66
C PRO A 418 -6.21 -28.03 8.14
N GLU A 419 -5.97 -27.02 8.98
CA GLU A 419 -6.01 -25.60 8.62
C GLU A 419 -4.71 -25.15 7.96
N GLY A 420 -3.64 -25.94 7.97
CA GLY A 420 -2.34 -25.67 7.36
C GLY A 420 -1.36 -24.93 8.28
N TRP A 421 -1.57 -24.94 9.60
CA TRP A 421 -0.62 -24.46 10.59
C TRP A 421 0.36 -25.56 10.99
N ASN A 422 1.60 -25.17 11.29
CA ASN A 422 2.60 -26.12 11.77
C ASN A 422 2.33 -26.51 13.23
N ILE A 423 2.17 -27.81 13.49
CA ILE A 423 1.91 -28.33 14.84
C ILE A 423 3.07 -28.10 15.81
N ASP A 424 4.30 -27.93 15.31
CA ASP A 424 5.48 -27.65 16.13
C ASP A 424 5.49 -26.21 16.70
N GLY A 425 4.60 -25.35 16.24
CA GLY A 425 4.38 -24.02 16.81
C GLY A 425 5.56 -23.05 16.67
N CYS A 426 6.07 -22.83 15.47
CA CYS A 426 7.20 -21.94 15.22
C CYS A 426 6.79 -20.72 14.36
N ILE A 427 7.04 -19.51 14.87
CA ILE A 427 6.71 -18.25 14.15
C ILE A 427 7.64 -18.00 12.95
N ASP A 428 8.83 -18.56 12.94
CA ASP A 428 9.86 -18.27 11.93
C ASP A 428 9.65 -18.99 10.60
N LYS A 429 8.68 -19.88 10.52
CA LYS A 429 8.36 -20.63 9.30
C LYS A 429 7.38 -19.83 8.41
N GLY A 430 6.22 -20.40 8.12
CA GLY A 430 5.20 -19.75 7.28
C GLY A 430 4.15 -18.97 8.06
N ALA A 431 4.16 -19.06 9.38
CA ALA A 431 3.15 -18.50 10.27
C ALA A 431 2.91 -16.99 10.04
N LYS A 432 3.98 -16.23 9.77
CA LYS A 432 3.88 -14.78 9.49
C LYS A 432 2.97 -14.46 8.31
N ALA A 433 3.10 -15.17 7.20
CA ALA A 433 2.28 -14.91 6.03
C ALA A 433 0.79 -15.17 6.31
N ARG A 434 0.50 -16.21 7.08
CA ARG A 434 -0.86 -16.56 7.49
C ARG A 434 -1.44 -15.55 8.48
N ALA A 435 -0.68 -15.20 9.52
CA ALA A 435 -1.08 -14.19 10.51
C ALA A 435 -1.32 -12.82 9.85
N ARG A 436 -0.44 -12.43 8.93
CA ARG A 436 -0.59 -11.17 8.17
C ARG A 436 -1.88 -11.16 7.32
N LEU A 437 -2.22 -12.28 6.66
CA LEU A 437 -3.49 -12.37 5.93
C LEU A 437 -4.69 -12.20 6.87
N ALA A 438 -4.68 -12.87 8.03
CA ALA A 438 -5.74 -12.75 9.03
C ALA A 438 -5.88 -11.29 9.52
N ALA A 439 -4.77 -10.64 9.89
CA ALA A 439 -4.77 -9.25 10.31
C ALA A 439 -5.27 -8.31 9.20
N SER A 440 -4.83 -8.51 7.94
CA SER A 440 -5.27 -7.65 6.83
C SER A 440 -6.76 -7.81 6.46
N ILE A 441 -7.35 -8.98 6.69
CA ILE A 441 -8.81 -9.19 6.56
C ILE A 441 -9.55 -8.41 7.65
N ASP A 442 -9.03 -8.42 8.87
CA ASP A 442 -9.59 -7.64 9.98
C ASP A 442 -9.48 -6.13 9.73
N GLU A 443 -8.33 -5.68 9.22
CA GLU A 443 -8.09 -4.31 8.80
C GLU A 443 -9.07 -3.84 7.73
N GLU A 444 -9.35 -4.65 6.69
CA GLU A 444 -10.36 -4.32 5.68
C GLU A 444 -11.76 -4.15 6.30
N ASN A 445 -12.15 -4.99 7.26
CA ASN A 445 -13.43 -4.82 7.96
C ASN A 445 -13.47 -3.50 8.73
N ALA A 446 -12.38 -3.10 9.39
CA ALA A 446 -12.28 -1.82 10.09
C ALA A 446 -12.34 -0.64 9.12
N LEU A 447 -11.62 -0.70 7.99
CA LEU A 447 -11.62 0.33 6.94
C LEU A 447 -13.00 0.49 6.28
N GLU A 448 -13.70 -0.62 6.01
CA GLU A 448 -15.05 -0.58 5.42
C GLU A 448 -16.02 0.23 6.30
N ILE A 449 -15.92 0.10 7.61
CA ILE A 449 -16.73 0.87 8.56
C ILE A 449 -16.23 2.31 8.67
N SER A 450 -14.92 2.49 8.83
CA SER A 450 -14.30 3.80 9.10
C SER A 450 -14.39 4.75 7.92
N LEU A 451 -14.28 4.26 6.70
CA LEU A 451 -14.38 5.05 5.47
C LEU A 451 -15.80 5.15 4.90
N SER A 452 -16.76 4.43 5.47
CA SER A 452 -18.16 4.47 5.03
C SER A 452 -18.80 5.82 5.37
N ASN A 453 -19.55 6.39 4.43
CA ASN A 453 -20.34 7.60 4.66
C ASN A 453 -21.69 7.34 5.35
N ARG A 454 -22.02 6.07 5.64
CA ARG A 454 -23.30 5.68 6.25
C ARG A 454 -23.17 5.62 7.77
N LEU A 455 -23.98 6.40 8.47
CA LEU A 455 -24.03 6.43 9.94
C LEU A 455 -25.07 5.46 10.53
N ASP A 456 -26.00 4.95 9.71
CA ASP A 456 -27.08 4.08 10.16
C ASP A 456 -26.54 2.80 10.82
N GLY A 457 -26.86 2.60 12.09
CA GLY A 457 -26.43 1.44 12.87
C GLY A 457 -24.90 1.37 13.09
N LEU A 458 -24.20 2.50 13.09
CA LEU A 458 -22.72 2.53 13.22
C LEU A 458 -22.26 1.84 14.51
N GLU A 459 -22.91 2.12 15.64
CA GLU A 459 -22.57 1.51 16.94
C GLU A 459 -22.65 -0.02 16.88
N GLU A 460 -23.75 -0.56 16.33
CA GLU A 460 -23.94 -2.00 16.16
C GLU A 460 -22.89 -2.62 15.21
N LYS A 461 -22.60 -1.93 14.11
CA LYS A 461 -21.54 -2.37 13.16
C LYS A 461 -20.17 -2.42 13.83
N VAL A 462 -19.81 -1.41 14.60
CA VAL A 462 -18.57 -1.35 15.36
C VAL A 462 -18.49 -2.51 16.36
N GLN A 463 -19.54 -2.73 17.16
CA GLN A 463 -19.56 -3.84 18.12
C GLN A 463 -19.45 -5.21 17.44
N LYS A 464 -20.13 -5.40 16.31
CA LYS A 464 -20.02 -6.64 15.53
C LYS A 464 -18.61 -6.84 14.96
N ALA A 465 -17.98 -5.78 14.47
CA ALA A 465 -16.61 -5.86 13.95
C ALA A 465 -15.61 -6.17 15.07
N ARG A 466 -15.71 -5.51 16.22
CA ARG A 466 -14.88 -5.81 17.41
C ARG A 466 -14.99 -7.27 17.82
N LYS A 467 -16.23 -7.79 17.92
CA LYS A 467 -16.46 -9.20 18.26
C LYS A 467 -15.82 -10.13 17.24
N LYS A 468 -15.96 -9.85 15.94
CA LYS A 468 -15.33 -10.64 14.87
C LYS A 468 -13.81 -10.60 14.93
N SER A 469 -13.22 -9.43 15.20
CA SER A 469 -11.78 -9.26 15.41
C SER A 469 -11.27 -10.11 16.58
N ASP A 470 -11.98 -10.09 17.71
CA ASP A 470 -11.67 -10.93 18.86
C ASP A 470 -11.78 -12.43 18.57
N GLU A 471 -12.80 -12.86 17.84
CA GLU A 471 -12.98 -14.25 17.42
C GLU A 471 -11.82 -14.69 16.51
N LEU A 472 -11.45 -13.84 15.54
CA LEU A 472 -10.34 -14.11 14.63
C LEU A 472 -9.00 -14.21 15.39
N ARG A 473 -8.73 -13.27 16.29
CA ARG A 473 -7.52 -13.28 17.12
C ARG A 473 -7.41 -14.55 18.00
N ARG A 474 -8.52 -14.97 18.60
CA ARG A 474 -8.57 -16.22 19.40
C ARG A 474 -8.44 -17.48 18.56
N SER A 475 -8.77 -17.45 17.28
CA SER A 475 -8.62 -18.58 16.36
C SER A 475 -7.17 -18.80 15.92
N LEU A 476 -6.29 -17.82 16.13
CA LEU A 476 -4.86 -18.00 15.85
C LEU A 476 -4.26 -19.06 16.79
N PRO A 477 -3.25 -19.82 16.34
CA PRO A 477 -2.55 -20.78 17.17
C PRO A 477 -2.03 -20.18 18.47
N PRO A 478 -1.96 -20.95 19.59
CA PRO A 478 -1.53 -20.43 20.89
C PRO A 478 -0.17 -19.74 20.90
N TYR A 479 0.76 -20.18 20.03
CA TYR A 479 2.09 -19.56 19.93
C TYR A 479 2.07 -18.16 19.29
N LEU A 480 1.01 -17.80 18.54
CA LEU A 480 0.78 -16.48 17.98
C LEU A 480 -0.10 -15.57 18.86
N GLN A 481 -0.69 -16.11 19.92
CA GLN A 481 -1.49 -15.30 20.86
C GLN A 481 -0.59 -14.59 21.84
N TRP A 482 -0.75 -13.27 21.95
CA TRP A 482 0.01 -12.44 22.90
C TRP A 482 -0.43 -12.67 24.34
N THR A 483 0.54 -12.75 25.24
CA THR A 483 0.40 -12.74 26.70
C THR A 483 1.55 -11.94 27.29
N GLU A 484 1.36 -11.31 28.45
CA GLU A 484 2.36 -10.40 29.05
C GLU A 484 3.70 -11.07 29.38
N ASP A 485 3.72 -12.38 29.58
CA ASP A 485 4.91 -13.19 29.82
C ASP A 485 5.68 -13.56 28.54
N LYS A 486 5.09 -13.33 27.36
CA LYS A 486 5.77 -13.59 26.08
C LYS A 486 6.74 -12.48 25.74
N THR A 487 7.94 -12.89 25.35
CA THR A 487 9.07 -12.00 25.02
C THR A 487 9.32 -11.89 23.52
N ASP A 488 8.50 -12.52 22.66
CA ASP A 488 8.67 -12.47 21.21
C ASP A 488 8.07 -11.17 20.65
N PRO A 489 8.92 -10.24 20.14
CA PRO A 489 8.44 -8.96 19.60
C PRO A 489 7.50 -9.10 18.39
N GLN A 490 7.62 -10.19 17.63
CA GLN A 490 6.81 -10.42 16.43
C GLN A 490 5.37 -10.78 16.82
N VAL A 491 5.17 -11.54 17.88
CA VAL A 491 3.84 -11.84 18.42
C VAL A 491 3.19 -10.57 18.96
N ALA A 492 3.98 -9.72 19.64
CA ALA A 492 3.52 -8.41 20.10
C ALA A 492 3.09 -7.51 18.93
N SER A 493 3.88 -7.46 17.86
CA SER A 493 3.55 -6.67 16.66
C SER A 493 2.23 -7.11 16.03
N PHE A 494 1.99 -8.41 15.83
CA PHE A 494 0.69 -8.90 15.35
C PHE A 494 -0.47 -8.54 16.29
N HIS A 495 -0.27 -8.66 17.58
CA HIS A 495 -1.29 -8.28 18.56
C HIS A 495 -1.64 -6.79 18.49
N ILE A 496 -0.64 -5.92 18.38
CA ILE A 496 -0.82 -4.48 18.26
C ILE A 496 -1.59 -4.11 17.00
N GLU A 497 -1.37 -4.80 15.87
CA GLU A 497 -2.15 -4.60 14.64
C GLU A 497 -3.66 -4.78 14.89
N PHE A 498 -4.08 -5.88 15.53
CA PHE A 498 -5.48 -6.09 15.88
C PHE A 498 -6.03 -5.03 16.84
N LEU A 499 -5.24 -4.60 17.82
CA LEU A 499 -5.63 -3.52 18.73
C LEU A 499 -5.79 -2.19 17.98
N TYR A 500 -4.95 -1.95 16.97
CA TYR A 500 -5.04 -0.75 16.16
C TYR A 500 -6.29 -0.74 15.27
N HIS A 501 -6.68 -1.87 14.72
CA HIS A 501 -7.96 -1.98 13.98
C HIS A 501 -9.15 -1.67 14.87
N GLU A 502 -9.15 -2.19 16.10
CA GLU A 502 -10.15 -1.85 17.11
C GLU A 502 -10.11 -0.35 17.48
N PHE A 503 -8.92 0.22 17.63
CA PHE A 503 -8.72 1.64 17.86
C PHE A 503 -9.34 2.50 16.74
N LEU A 504 -9.16 2.15 15.47
CA LEU A 504 -9.77 2.85 14.33
C LEU A 504 -11.30 2.79 14.36
N LEU A 505 -11.88 1.67 14.76
CA LEU A 505 -13.31 1.50 14.93
C LEU A 505 -13.85 2.40 16.06
N LEU A 506 -13.18 2.42 17.20
CA LEU A 506 -13.53 3.26 18.36
C LEU A 506 -13.35 4.74 18.05
N GLN A 507 -12.29 5.12 17.34
CA GLN A 507 -12.07 6.48 16.85
C GLN A 507 -13.22 6.93 15.95
N THR A 508 -13.65 6.06 15.04
CA THR A 508 -14.76 6.34 14.11
C THR A 508 -16.08 6.52 14.87
N LEU A 509 -16.34 5.67 15.87
CA LEU A 509 -17.52 5.77 16.70
C LEU A 509 -17.52 7.08 17.51
N TYR A 510 -16.41 7.41 18.15
CA TYR A 510 -16.26 8.64 18.93
C TYR A 510 -16.42 9.89 18.04
N LYS A 511 -15.70 9.97 16.93
CA LYS A 511 -15.74 11.15 16.03
C LYS A 511 -17.10 11.38 15.41
N ARG A 512 -17.82 10.33 15.04
CA ARG A 512 -19.08 10.45 14.28
C ARG A 512 -20.33 10.45 15.14
N VAL A 513 -20.28 9.83 16.33
CA VAL A 513 -21.45 9.65 17.20
C VAL A 513 -21.24 10.28 18.58
N GLY A 514 -20.00 10.61 18.94
CA GLY A 514 -19.67 11.17 20.27
C GLY A 514 -19.72 10.16 21.41
N LYS A 515 -19.68 8.85 21.10
CA LYS A 515 -19.78 7.77 22.11
C LYS A 515 -18.47 7.00 22.24
N GLY A 516 -18.26 6.34 23.39
CA GLY A 516 -17.18 5.37 23.61
C GLY A 516 -15.82 5.99 23.87
N ILE A 517 -15.74 7.22 24.39
CA ILE A 517 -14.46 7.90 24.66
C ILE A 517 -13.58 7.13 25.64
N ASP A 518 -14.14 6.52 26.70
CA ASP A 518 -13.35 5.79 27.69
C ASP A 518 -12.76 4.49 27.08
N ASP A 519 -13.52 3.75 26.26
CA ASP A 519 -13.02 2.60 25.52
C ASP A 519 -11.91 3.00 24.54
N PHE A 520 -12.10 4.12 23.86
CA PHE A 520 -11.13 4.66 22.89
C PHE A 520 -9.80 5.04 23.58
N VAL A 521 -9.87 5.74 24.72
CA VAL A 521 -8.70 6.10 25.53
C VAL A 521 -8.02 4.87 26.11
N ASN A 522 -8.79 3.91 26.65
CA ASN A 522 -8.23 2.67 27.20
C ASN A 522 -7.52 1.87 26.13
N LYS A 523 -8.06 1.81 24.90
CA LYS A 523 -7.39 1.13 23.78
C LYS A 523 -6.10 1.84 23.36
N ALA A 524 -6.09 3.16 23.33
CA ALA A 524 -4.88 3.93 23.08
C ALA A 524 -3.80 3.67 24.15
N LEU A 525 -4.19 3.60 25.42
CA LEU A 525 -3.28 3.32 26.53
C LEU A 525 -2.72 1.87 26.47
N GLU A 526 -3.56 0.90 26.10
CA GLU A 526 -3.14 -0.49 25.90
C GLU A 526 -2.09 -0.58 24.78
N ILE A 527 -2.33 0.04 23.63
CA ILE A 527 -1.39 0.09 22.51
C ILE A 527 -0.04 0.68 22.95
N ILE A 528 -0.04 1.85 23.59
CA ILE A 528 1.20 2.48 24.07
C ILE A 528 1.93 1.59 25.07
N SER A 529 1.20 0.92 25.97
CA SER A 529 1.80 0.03 26.97
C SER A 529 2.55 -1.14 26.33
N ILE A 530 1.93 -1.80 25.34
CA ILE A 530 2.53 -2.94 24.65
C ILE A 530 3.71 -2.49 23.77
N LEU A 531 3.58 -1.35 23.06
CA LEU A 531 4.68 -0.78 22.28
C LEU A 531 5.91 -0.50 23.16
N LEU A 532 5.73 0.12 24.31
CA LEU A 532 6.82 0.40 25.23
C LEU A 532 7.46 -0.88 25.79
N HIS A 533 6.65 -1.90 26.07
CA HIS A 533 7.13 -3.22 26.47
C HIS A 533 7.97 -3.86 25.37
N MET A 534 7.49 -3.88 24.14
CA MET A 534 8.19 -4.41 22.97
C MET A 534 9.53 -3.70 22.73
N VAL A 535 9.55 -2.38 22.78
CA VAL A 535 10.78 -1.58 22.66
C VAL A 535 11.79 -1.95 23.77
N SER A 536 11.31 -2.14 24.99
CA SER A 536 12.16 -2.54 26.12
C SER A 536 12.81 -3.91 25.92
N LEU A 537 12.05 -4.87 25.38
CA LEU A 537 12.56 -6.24 25.08
C LEU A 537 13.65 -6.17 24.01
N GLU A 538 13.41 -5.47 22.91
CA GLU A 538 14.37 -5.36 21.80
C GLU A 538 15.62 -4.56 22.18
N THR A 539 15.48 -3.49 22.95
CA THR A 539 16.63 -2.73 23.45
C THR A 539 17.53 -3.60 24.33
N ARG A 540 16.96 -4.50 25.14
CA ARG A 540 17.72 -5.44 25.97
C ARG A 540 18.45 -6.49 25.14
N SER A 541 17.88 -6.91 23.99
CA SER A 541 18.53 -7.85 23.08
C SER A 541 19.70 -7.23 22.29
N GLY A 542 19.84 -5.91 22.33
CA GLY A 542 20.84 -5.16 21.57
C GLY A 542 20.55 -5.03 20.07
N GLN A 543 19.41 -5.52 19.61
CA GLN A 543 18.99 -5.46 18.21
C GLN A 543 17.54 -4.98 18.14
N VAL A 544 17.32 -3.75 17.67
CA VAL A 544 15.97 -3.24 17.43
C VAL A 544 15.53 -3.60 16.02
N HIS A 545 14.46 -4.35 15.92
CA HIS A 545 13.90 -4.73 14.62
C HIS A 545 13.28 -3.49 13.94
N PRO A 546 13.50 -3.29 12.63
CA PRO A 546 12.98 -2.11 11.91
C PRO A 546 11.46 -1.92 12.01
N THR A 547 10.68 -3.00 12.15
CA THR A 547 9.22 -2.91 12.31
C THR A 547 8.80 -2.16 13.56
N VAL A 548 9.60 -2.18 14.64
CA VAL A 548 9.28 -1.45 15.87
C VAL A 548 9.21 0.05 15.64
N ILE A 549 10.10 0.59 14.80
CA ILE A 549 10.09 2.02 14.45
C ILE A 549 8.81 2.34 13.67
N LEU A 550 8.44 1.47 12.73
CA LEU A 550 7.19 1.62 11.98
C LEU A 550 5.98 1.57 12.91
N ASP A 551 5.93 0.62 13.85
CA ASP A 551 4.83 0.50 14.81
C ASP A 551 4.74 1.72 15.74
N LEU A 552 5.89 2.28 16.18
CA LEU A 552 5.93 3.52 16.96
C LEU A 552 5.35 4.71 16.17
N CYS A 553 5.70 4.82 14.88
CA CYS A 553 5.27 5.94 14.04
C CYS A 553 3.82 5.80 13.58
N TYR A 554 3.42 4.64 13.09
CA TYR A 554 2.13 4.49 12.39
C TYR A 554 0.98 4.03 13.30
N ILE A 555 1.29 3.42 14.42
CA ILE A 555 0.32 2.95 15.42
C ILE A 555 0.45 3.77 16.71
N GLY A 556 1.67 3.97 17.18
CA GLY A 556 1.96 4.65 18.44
C GLY A 556 1.62 6.13 18.44
N LEU A 557 1.99 6.88 17.39
CA LEU A 557 1.69 8.32 17.33
C LEU A 557 0.19 8.64 17.34
N PRO A 558 -0.69 7.97 16.56
CA PRO A 558 -2.14 8.18 16.67
C PRO A 558 -2.69 7.87 18.07
N ALA A 559 -2.22 6.79 18.70
CA ALA A 559 -2.62 6.44 20.07
C ALA A 559 -2.15 7.48 21.09
N ALA A 560 -0.88 7.90 21.01
CA ALA A 560 -0.32 8.94 21.87
C ALA A 560 -1.05 10.28 21.71
N GLY A 561 -1.40 10.64 20.47
CA GLY A 561 -2.18 11.83 20.17
C GLY A 561 -3.55 11.84 20.83
N THR A 562 -4.24 10.70 20.79
CA THR A 562 -5.52 10.54 21.50
C THR A 562 -5.37 10.76 22.99
N LEU A 563 -4.32 10.18 23.60
CA LEU A 563 -4.06 10.36 25.03
C LEU A 563 -3.71 11.82 25.39
N CYS A 564 -2.90 12.49 24.56
CA CYS A 564 -2.57 13.91 24.74
C CYS A 564 -3.82 14.79 24.68
N THR A 565 -4.68 14.59 23.69
CA THR A 565 -5.91 15.35 23.52
C THR A 565 -6.83 15.21 24.73
N GLU A 566 -6.99 13.99 25.22
CA GLU A 566 -7.88 13.73 26.37
C GLU A 566 -7.26 14.26 27.68
N LEU A 567 -5.93 14.19 27.85
CA LEU A 567 -5.24 14.82 28.98
C LEU A 567 -5.46 16.35 29.00
N LEU A 568 -5.29 17.01 27.86
CA LEU A 568 -5.51 18.46 27.72
C LEU A 568 -6.97 18.83 27.98
N ARG A 569 -7.91 18.07 27.41
CA ARG A 569 -9.34 18.28 27.61
C ARG A 569 -9.75 18.21 29.09
N ARG A 570 -9.27 17.20 29.82
CA ARG A 570 -9.58 17.00 31.25
C ARG A 570 -8.76 17.92 32.18
N SER A 571 -7.72 18.57 31.68
CA SER A 571 -6.93 19.52 32.46
C SER A 571 -7.47 20.95 32.45
N ARG A 572 -8.45 21.26 31.58
CA ARG A 572 -9.11 22.57 31.57
C ARG A 572 -10.04 22.73 32.76
N PRO A 573 -10.02 23.90 33.46
CA PRO A 573 -11.01 24.19 34.50
C PRO A 573 -12.39 24.23 33.82
N GLN A 574 -13.18 23.19 33.99
CA GLN A 574 -14.57 23.20 33.55
C GLN A 574 -15.38 24.14 34.44
N ALA A 575 -15.98 25.16 33.84
CA ALA A 575 -17.15 25.80 34.40
C ALA A 575 -18.22 24.71 34.60
N SER A 576 -18.58 24.48 35.84
CA SER A 576 -19.47 23.45 36.35
C SER A 576 -20.71 23.26 35.49
N VAL A 577 -20.80 22.12 34.79
CA VAL A 577 -22.11 21.52 34.45
C VAL A 577 -22.07 20.09 34.94
N ALA A 578 -22.84 19.87 35.99
CA ALA A 578 -23.06 18.59 36.63
C ALA A 578 -23.82 17.65 35.70
N THR A 579 -23.17 16.67 35.15
CA THR A 579 -23.76 15.41 34.72
C THR A 579 -22.82 14.29 35.15
N ALA A 580 -22.96 13.92 36.44
CA ALA A 580 -22.24 12.82 37.06
C ALA A 580 -22.81 11.49 36.59
N SER A 581 -22.22 10.86 35.61
CA SER A 581 -22.18 9.40 35.50
C SER A 581 -20.97 8.89 36.28
N PRO A 582 -21.01 7.74 36.97
CA PRO A 582 -19.84 7.16 37.63
C PRO A 582 -18.82 6.77 36.58
N GLN A 583 -17.88 7.67 36.28
CA GLN A 583 -16.80 7.43 35.35
C GLN A 583 -15.72 6.62 36.04
N THR A 584 -15.22 5.58 35.38
CA THR A 584 -13.96 4.94 35.77
C THR A 584 -12.88 6.01 35.98
N PRO A 585 -12.08 5.94 37.06
CA PRO A 585 -11.08 6.96 37.32
C PRO A 585 -10.07 7.03 36.17
N PHE A 586 -9.95 8.21 35.55
CA PHE A 586 -9.01 8.44 34.46
C PHE A 586 -7.56 8.30 34.94
N PRO A 587 -6.73 7.42 34.37
CA PRO A 587 -5.39 7.11 34.85
C PRO A 587 -4.37 8.17 34.43
N ARG A 588 -4.58 9.44 34.86
CA ARG A 588 -3.79 10.61 34.46
C ARG A 588 -2.28 10.40 34.65
N SER A 589 -1.85 9.89 35.82
CA SER A 589 -0.44 9.70 36.14
C SER A 589 0.22 8.67 35.25
N ASP A 590 -0.44 7.55 35.01
CA ASP A 590 0.03 6.46 34.14
C ASP A 590 0.18 6.93 32.71
N ILE A 591 -0.78 7.70 32.18
CA ILE A 591 -0.73 8.26 30.83
C ILE A 591 0.47 9.23 30.70
N ILE A 592 0.67 10.14 31.66
CA ILE A 592 1.80 11.07 31.62
C ILE A 592 3.14 10.33 31.64
N GLN A 593 3.28 9.31 32.48
CA GLN A 593 4.50 8.51 32.56
C GLN A 593 4.78 7.78 31.23
N LYS A 594 3.79 7.11 30.68
CA LYS A 594 3.93 6.37 29.43
C LYS A 594 4.22 7.28 28.23
N LEU A 595 3.56 8.43 28.14
CA LEU A 595 3.84 9.41 27.09
C LEU A 595 5.25 9.99 27.21
N SER A 596 5.75 10.23 28.43
CA SER A 596 7.12 10.71 28.65
C SER A 596 8.15 9.68 28.18
N VAL A 597 7.93 8.40 28.48
CA VAL A 597 8.79 7.31 27.98
C VAL A 597 8.67 7.18 26.47
N PHE A 598 7.47 7.28 25.91
CA PHE A 598 7.23 7.21 24.47
C PHE A 598 8.00 8.31 23.69
N VAL A 599 7.97 9.55 24.19
CA VAL A 599 8.77 10.67 23.67
C VAL A 599 10.26 10.36 23.68
N ALA A 600 10.78 9.78 24.78
CA ALA A 600 12.18 9.40 24.88
C ALA A 600 12.55 8.33 23.84
N GLN A 601 11.66 7.37 23.58
CA GLN A 601 11.87 6.35 22.54
C GLN A 601 11.85 6.97 21.14
N LEU A 602 10.92 7.86 20.83
CA LEU A 602 10.91 8.57 19.54
C LEU A 602 12.24 9.29 19.27
N LYS A 603 12.81 9.97 20.27
CA LYS A 603 14.14 10.60 20.16
C LYS A 603 15.26 9.59 19.91
N THR A 604 15.20 8.45 20.57
CA THR A 604 16.24 7.40 20.48
C THR A 604 16.26 6.77 19.10
N PHE A 605 15.09 6.53 18.52
CA PHE A 605 14.96 5.84 17.23
C PHE A 605 14.92 6.76 16.02
N ALA A 606 14.66 8.07 16.22
CA ALA A 606 14.70 9.05 15.15
C ALA A 606 16.12 9.18 14.59
N ARG A 607 16.39 8.59 13.44
CA ARG A 607 17.69 8.67 12.77
C ARG A 607 17.60 9.63 11.59
N GLN A 608 18.49 10.63 11.57
CA GLN A 608 18.65 11.49 10.39
C GLN A 608 18.87 10.62 9.16
N GLN A 609 18.24 10.95 8.05
CA GLN A 609 18.28 10.21 6.77
C GLN A 609 17.45 8.91 6.71
N GLU A 610 16.69 8.57 7.74
CA GLU A 610 15.70 7.49 7.67
C GLU A 610 14.30 8.04 7.48
N GLY A 611 13.45 7.22 6.88
CA GLY A 611 12.13 7.58 6.41
C GLY A 611 11.22 8.22 7.44
N ASP A 612 11.33 7.77 8.66
CA ASP A 612 10.41 8.15 9.73
C ASP A 612 10.96 9.28 10.63
N TYR A 613 12.13 9.85 10.28
CA TYR A 613 12.80 10.86 11.11
C TYR A 613 11.93 12.09 11.38
N GLU A 614 11.38 12.68 10.32
CA GLU A 614 10.58 13.91 10.45
C GLU A 614 9.29 13.67 11.23
N ILE A 615 8.67 12.51 11.03
CA ILE A 615 7.45 12.09 11.75
C ILE A 615 7.77 11.93 13.23
N CYS A 616 8.86 11.24 13.58
CA CYS A 616 9.30 11.06 14.96
C CYS A 616 9.58 12.40 15.66
N ILE A 617 10.34 13.29 15.02
CA ILE A 617 10.69 14.59 15.60
C ILE A 617 9.47 15.50 15.77
N LYS A 618 8.56 15.50 14.79
CA LYS A 618 7.33 16.28 14.88
C LYS A 618 6.41 15.73 15.98
N GLY A 619 6.22 14.41 16.02
CA GLY A 619 5.43 13.74 17.06
C GLY A 619 6.00 13.98 18.45
N GLU A 620 7.32 13.85 18.61
CA GLU A 620 8.03 14.17 19.85
C GLU A 620 7.74 15.60 20.32
N ARG A 621 7.91 16.59 19.43
CA ARG A 621 7.68 18.00 19.75
C ARG A 621 6.26 18.27 20.22
N ILE A 622 5.27 17.73 19.49
CA ILE A 622 3.86 17.95 19.82
C ILE A 622 3.48 17.30 21.15
N ILE A 623 3.90 16.07 21.38
CA ILE A 623 3.62 15.37 22.63
C ILE A 623 4.30 16.07 23.81
N SER A 624 5.57 16.51 23.66
CA SER A 624 6.29 17.26 24.69
C SER A 624 5.56 18.57 25.03
N GLN A 625 5.12 19.34 24.05
CA GLN A 625 4.34 20.56 24.26
C GLN A 625 3.01 20.29 24.99
N ALA A 626 2.33 19.19 24.64
CA ALA A 626 1.10 18.79 25.34
C ALA A 626 1.36 18.44 26.81
N LEU A 627 2.43 17.70 27.10
CA LEU A 627 2.85 17.38 28.46
C LEU A 627 3.25 18.63 29.25
N ASP A 628 4.00 19.55 28.67
CA ASP A 628 4.40 20.82 29.31
C ASP A 628 3.15 21.64 29.70
N ARG A 629 2.15 21.74 28.84
CA ARG A 629 0.87 22.44 29.16
C ARG A 629 0.10 21.75 30.28
N VAL A 630 0.10 20.42 30.32
CA VAL A 630 -0.60 19.63 31.35
C VAL A 630 0.09 19.73 32.71
N LEU A 631 1.41 19.87 32.73
CA LEU A 631 2.24 19.90 33.93
C LEU A 631 2.49 21.32 34.45
N SER A 632 2.42 22.35 33.60
CA SER A 632 2.58 23.74 33.98
C SER A 632 1.38 24.21 34.81
N PRO A 633 1.58 24.82 35.98
CA PRO A 633 0.48 25.41 36.75
C PRO A 633 -0.18 26.51 35.92
N ALA A 634 -1.50 26.53 35.85
CA ALA A 634 -2.24 27.62 35.24
C ALA A 634 -1.80 28.94 35.85
N PRO A 635 -1.46 30.00 35.10
CA PRO A 635 -1.14 31.29 35.65
C PRO A 635 -2.31 31.78 36.48
N VAL A 636 -2.11 31.90 37.79
CA VAL A 636 -3.10 32.47 38.71
C VAL A 636 -3.24 33.94 38.36
N GLY A 637 -4.37 34.28 37.70
CA GLY A 637 -4.96 35.60 37.65
C GLY A 637 -4.01 36.78 37.35
N VAL A 638 -3.70 37.01 36.08
CA VAL A 638 -3.42 38.39 35.63
C VAL A 638 -4.72 38.88 35.00
N VAL A 639 -5.48 39.68 35.75
CA VAL A 639 -6.52 40.52 35.20
C VAL A 639 -5.82 41.44 34.18
N ALA A 640 -6.14 41.25 32.90
CA ALA A 640 -5.65 42.10 31.84
C ALA A 640 -6.17 43.52 32.09
N SER A 641 -5.29 44.43 32.52
CA SER A 641 -5.49 45.88 32.38
C SER A 641 -5.32 46.19 30.89
N SER A 642 -6.41 46.59 30.26
CA SER A 642 -6.42 47.25 28.98
C SER A 642 -5.51 48.48 29.01
N ASP A 643 -4.77 48.67 27.91
CA ASP A 643 -4.12 49.86 27.38
C ASP A 643 -2.58 49.71 27.22
N ASP A 644 -2.20 49.09 26.08
CA ASP A 644 -0.98 49.49 25.38
C ASP A 644 -1.05 49.09 23.87
N PRO A 645 -1.10 50.09 22.94
CA PRO A 645 -1.35 49.83 21.50
C PRO A 645 -0.10 49.53 20.65
N TRP A 646 1.09 49.34 21.26
CA TRP A 646 2.34 49.27 20.48
C TRP A 646 3.26 48.10 20.90
N ASN A 647 2.83 46.87 20.76
CA ASN A 647 3.76 45.73 20.70
C ASN A 647 3.17 44.64 19.79
N ASN A 648 3.30 44.83 18.49
CA ASN A 648 3.10 43.80 17.49
C ASN A 648 4.44 43.10 17.22
N GLU A 649 4.81 42.14 18.07
CA GLU A 649 5.65 41.03 17.67
C GLU A 649 4.76 39.79 17.58
N PRO A 650 4.85 38.95 16.53
CA PRO A 650 4.05 37.73 16.43
C PRO A 650 4.62 36.66 17.37
N THR A 651 4.19 36.72 18.62
CA THR A 651 4.39 35.60 19.56
C THR A 651 3.47 34.46 19.14
N GLY A 652 4.09 33.29 19.03
CA GLY A 652 3.57 32.02 18.54
C GLY A 652 2.08 31.77 18.76
N GLY A 653 1.42 31.49 17.65
CA GLY A 653 -0.02 31.23 17.59
C GLY A 653 -0.49 30.21 18.60
N ASP A 654 -1.60 30.52 19.21
CA ASP A 654 -2.37 29.68 20.11
C ASP A 654 -2.85 28.45 19.34
N ILE A 655 -2.12 27.34 19.48
CA ILE A 655 -2.52 26.04 18.91
C ILE A 655 -3.68 25.54 19.79
N GLY A 656 -4.91 25.79 19.37
CA GLY A 656 -6.11 25.33 20.04
C GLY A 656 -6.22 23.79 20.02
N ASP A 657 -7.04 23.22 20.91
CA ASP A 657 -7.33 21.76 20.99
C ASP A 657 -7.81 21.15 19.67
N THR A 658 -8.34 21.94 18.77
CA THR A 658 -8.67 21.58 17.39
C THR A 658 -7.42 21.30 16.56
N ASP A 659 -6.24 21.84 16.91
CA ASP A 659 -5.05 21.76 16.05
C ASP A 659 -4.29 20.44 16.14
N PHE A 660 -4.29 19.74 17.28
CA PHE A 660 -3.60 18.44 17.35
C PHE A 660 -4.44 17.30 16.75
N MET A 661 -5.75 17.31 17.00
CA MET A 661 -6.65 16.37 16.30
C MET A 661 -6.83 16.80 14.84
N ALA A 662 -6.89 18.08 14.54
CA ALA A 662 -6.81 18.58 13.16
C ALA A 662 -5.43 18.30 12.53
N PHE A 663 -4.35 18.23 13.30
CA PHE A 663 -3.06 17.75 12.85
C PHE A 663 -3.10 16.24 12.54
N LEU A 664 -3.73 15.42 13.37
CA LEU A 664 -3.89 13.98 13.10
C LEU A 664 -4.99 13.70 12.07
N GLU A 665 -6.02 14.56 11.96
CA GLU A 665 -7.14 14.45 11.04
C GLU A 665 -6.86 15.11 9.69
N ASN A 666 -6.19 16.26 9.71
CA ASN A 666 -5.76 17.07 8.58
C ASN A 666 -4.24 17.10 8.50
N PHE A 667 -3.57 16.07 9.02
CA PHE A 667 -2.24 15.79 8.57
C PHE A 667 -2.38 15.44 7.09
N ASP A 668 -2.70 16.47 6.35
CA ASP A 668 -2.53 16.51 4.92
C ASP A 668 -1.05 16.42 4.67
N TRP A 669 -0.61 15.18 4.63
CA TRP A 669 0.74 14.80 4.27
C TRP A 669 1.15 15.47 2.95
N GLU A 670 0.18 15.88 2.12
CA GLU A 670 0.39 16.69 0.93
C GLU A 670 0.54 18.19 1.24
N GLN A 671 -0.20 18.75 2.17
CA GLN A 671 -0.24 20.21 2.41
C GLN A 671 0.91 20.68 3.32
N GLU A 672 1.28 19.93 4.34
CA GLU A 672 2.42 20.28 5.20
C GLU A 672 3.75 20.08 4.46
N MET A 673 3.82 19.12 3.55
CA MET A 673 4.96 19.01 2.65
C MET A 673 5.04 20.15 1.62
N ARG A 674 3.94 20.82 1.28
CA ARG A 674 3.96 22.05 0.45
C ARG A 674 4.39 23.28 1.23
N LEU A 675 4.08 23.39 2.52
CA LEU A 675 4.40 24.54 3.34
C LEU A 675 5.84 24.56 3.87
N THR A 676 6.45 23.38 4.04
CA THR A 676 7.83 23.28 4.53
C THR A 676 8.87 23.49 3.41
N PHE A 677 8.49 23.40 2.14
CA PHE A 677 9.42 23.41 1.00
C PHE A 677 8.95 24.34 -0.15
N GLY A 678 8.45 25.52 0.22
CA GLY A 678 8.02 26.53 -0.75
C GLY A 678 8.75 26.46 -2.10
N CYS A 679 8.05 25.95 -3.09
CA CYS A 679 8.12 26.34 -4.51
C CYS A 679 6.89 25.78 -5.22
#